data_e00c8ea2d1aa5e2b9ed253bdd6aaef2b
#
_entry.id   e00c8ea2d1aa5e2b9ed253bdd6aaef2b
#
_cell.length_a   1.000
_cell.length_b   1.000
_cell.length_c   1.000
_cell.angle_alpha   90.00
_cell.angle_beta   90.00
_cell.angle_gamma   90.00
#
_symmetry.space_group_name_H-M   'P 1'
#
loop_
_entity.id
_entity.type
_entity.pdbx_description
1 polymer ?
#
loop_
_entity_poly.entity_id
_entity_poly.type
_entity_poly.pdbx_seq_one_letter_code
_entity_poly.pdbx_strand_id
1 'polypeptide(L)'
;VKISAGTAYVKGFDVDIDGTVIIDVDKPRDKREVSSALVPYQMGTILKVNNVFGVPAPNINDDTVFVELYNQRTSSNNSGTGELVGQARCYSFAVSGSAYTGDSTEWDLHLFDVQTFTRLVLNSAVSNTELPDASRVRGLSSGAIGYATASGSASTIVKLTEVTGVFMQGEQVIINEDPEISRSIKTVRTFGIQDIKSVYQACHPAITNYATDFVADTVLQSKVPTGFSITDKINIGVSGIATCAGKSFAGIKTDTIIRYQLPNESTERFNRVTEVLSDGSISLGTVASIAGVCNGALPSTLQITTFSFGVPNINLNDNTGLFAKIGNSNVSDIDLSTANLVVGKNILSESSDGNGVLTFDLAASGISSAFYESFDEERYSVHYGDGSIENLTSDQFVLSNNGQTVTINGLTASQSNIVVSTTLKKQALKSKQKDYIRSEKLEVTKTAVGVNTSLTGMTKATGYGLRVEDREISLNKCDIVKVLGVFESIDANSPTLDKLTFPSGLALNTNAILGEKITGSTSEAIAQVSSLLSATQVEIVYLTSEKFVQGEVVNFNESNISTTLQEITESGSLNITNIFDLDKGQRDQFYDYSRLIRKSNFAPPKRKLLIVYDRYDAGTSTGDFFTVSSYDEERYGKDIPNIGKNNVRASDTIDFRPRVSGYSGDESPFAFQNRTFSSSVNSSFIVTPNESSIIGYNYYLPRIDKVVLDDDG
;
A
#
# COMPACT_ATOMS: atom_id res chain seq x y z
N VAL A 1 -7.02 -11.89 -29.98
CA VAL A 1 -7.81 -13.09 -29.61
C VAL A 1 -6.85 -14.25 -29.53
N LYS A 2 -6.98 -15.06 -28.48
CA LYS A 2 -6.17 -16.25 -28.31
C LYS A 2 -7.08 -17.47 -28.51
N ILE A 3 -6.74 -18.30 -29.48
CA ILE A 3 -7.39 -19.59 -29.73
C ILE A 3 -6.45 -20.68 -29.19
N SER A 4 -6.93 -21.47 -28.24
CA SER A 4 -6.12 -22.58 -27.68
C SER A 4 -6.08 -23.75 -28.68
N ALA A 5 -5.03 -24.55 -28.62
CA ALA A 5 -4.96 -25.81 -29.31
C ALA A 5 -6.19 -26.68 -29.05
N GLY A 6 -6.69 -27.37 -30.06
CA GLY A 6 -7.88 -28.23 -29.98
C GLY A 6 -8.45 -28.52 -31.36
N THR A 7 -9.47 -29.38 -31.41
CA THR A 7 -10.17 -29.74 -32.64
C THR A 7 -11.49 -28.97 -32.73
N ALA A 8 -11.75 -28.29 -33.82
CA ALA A 8 -13.00 -27.65 -34.14
C ALA A 8 -13.74 -28.43 -35.25
N TYR A 9 -15.04 -28.56 -35.12
CA TYR A 9 -15.88 -29.21 -36.15
C TYR A 9 -16.65 -28.15 -36.91
N VAL A 10 -16.24 -27.90 -38.14
CA VAL A 10 -16.84 -26.86 -39.00
C VAL A 10 -17.53 -27.54 -40.20
N LYS A 11 -18.85 -27.44 -40.28
CA LYS A 11 -19.65 -28.01 -41.37
C LYS A 11 -19.38 -29.50 -41.65
N GLY A 12 -18.95 -30.26 -40.66
CA GLY A 12 -18.65 -31.68 -40.79
C GLY A 12 -17.18 -32.00 -41.10
N PHE A 13 -16.31 -31.00 -41.15
CA PHE A 13 -14.88 -31.16 -41.28
C PHE A 13 -14.21 -30.96 -39.91
N ASP A 14 -13.20 -31.76 -39.65
CA ASP A 14 -12.33 -31.63 -38.49
C ASP A 14 -11.22 -30.64 -38.82
N VAL A 15 -11.14 -29.56 -38.07
CA VAL A 15 -10.05 -28.57 -38.13
C VAL A 15 -9.21 -28.69 -36.87
N ASP A 16 -8.02 -29.19 -36.99
CA ASP A 16 -7.10 -29.31 -35.89
C ASP A 16 -6.23 -28.05 -35.77
N ILE A 17 -6.24 -27.47 -34.58
CA ILE A 17 -5.37 -26.35 -34.21
C ILE A 17 -4.28 -26.91 -33.31
N ASP A 18 -3.12 -27.20 -33.89
CA ASP A 18 -2.01 -27.90 -33.23
C ASP A 18 -1.31 -27.04 -32.16
N GLY A 19 -1.46 -25.73 -32.21
CA GLY A 19 -0.85 -24.79 -31.27
C GLY A 19 -1.80 -23.66 -30.87
N THR A 20 -1.31 -22.78 -29.99
CA THR A 20 -2.05 -21.55 -29.67
C THR A 20 -1.93 -20.55 -30.79
N VAL A 21 -3.03 -20.24 -31.47
CA VAL A 21 -3.07 -19.17 -32.47
C VAL A 21 -3.45 -17.85 -31.80
N ILE A 22 -2.68 -16.80 -32.09
CA ILE A 22 -2.97 -15.45 -31.62
C ILE A 22 -3.36 -14.61 -32.83
N ILE A 23 -4.61 -14.15 -32.84
CA ILE A 23 -5.11 -13.23 -33.85
C ILE A 23 -5.07 -11.83 -33.23
N ASP A 24 -4.29 -10.94 -33.81
CA ASP A 24 -4.28 -9.55 -33.42
C ASP A 24 -5.46 -8.84 -34.06
N VAL A 25 -6.28 -8.22 -33.23
CA VAL A 25 -7.46 -7.46 -33.66
C VAL A 25 -7.18 -6.00 -33.35
N ASP A 26 -7.34 -5.14 -34.34
CA ASP A 26 -7.17 -3.71 -34.18
C ASP A 26 -8.04 -3.17 -33.05
N LYS A 27 -7.53 -2.16 -32.33
CA LYS A 27 -8.30 -1.45 -31.31
C LYS A 27 -9.58 -0.86 -31.93
N PRO A 28 -10.69 -0.76 -31.13
CA PRO A 28 -11.84 0.01 -31.56
C PRO A 28 -11.40 1.43 -31.96
N ARG A 29 -11.79 1.89 -33.13
CA ARG A 29 -11.47 3.23 -33.61
C ARG A 29 -12.48 4.28 -33.15
N ASP A 30 -13.71 3.83 -32.87
CA ASP A 30 -14.73 4.75 -32.44
C ASP A 30 -14.50 5.16 -31.00
N LYS A 31 -14.35 6.46 -30.81
CA LYS A 31 -14.17 7.10 -29.52
C LYS A 31 -15.36 7.99 -29.21
N ARG A 32 -15.67 8.13 -27.93
CA ARG A 32 -16.67 9.08 -27.44
C ARG A 32 -16.00 10.04 -26.47
N GLU A 33 -16.29 11.31 -26.64
CA GLU A 33 -15.80 12.39 -25.78
C GLU A 33 -16.76 12.63 -24.63
N VAL A 34 -16.17 12.92 -23.46
CA VAL A 34 -16.83 13.46 -22.27
C VAL A 34 -16.05 14.72 -21.89
N SER A 35 -16.63 15.88 -22.12
CA SER A 35 -15.93 17.17 -21.99
C SER A 35 -15.88 17.73 -20.56
N SER A 36 -16.70 17.21 -19.64
CA SER A 36 -16.81 17.74 -18.27
C SER A 36 -17.30 16.63 -17.31
N ALA A 37 -16.42 15.69 -16.99
CA ALA A 37 -16.71 14.64 -16.03
C ALA A 37 -16.27 15.08 -14.63
N LEU A 38 -17.19 14.97 -13.66
CA LEU A 38 -16.86 15.10 -12.25
C LEU A 38 -16.25 13.80 -11.75
N VAL A 39 -15.01 13.86 -11.28
CA VAL A 39 -14.29 12.72 -10.70
C VAL A 39 -14.07 12.99 -9.21
N PRO A 40 -14.82 12.31 -8.32
CA PRO A 40 -14.66 12.47 -6.89
C PRO A 40 -13.45 11.69 -6.36
N TYR A 41 -12.78 12.21 -5.35
CA TYR A 41 -11.65 11.58 -4.66
C TYR A 41 -12.08 11.11 -3.26
N GLN A 42 -12.58 9.90 -3.16
CA GLN A 42 -12.82 9.25 -1.87
C GLN A 42 -11.66 8.30 -1.60
N MET A 43 -10.64 8.79 -0.92
CA MET A 43 -9.35 8.10 -0.86
C MET A 43 -8.89 7.79 0.55
N GLY A 44 -8.27 6.63 0.69
CA GLY A 44 -7.61 6.17 1.91
C GLY A 44 -8.56 5.66 2.98
N THR A 45 -7.98 5.11 4.02
CA THR A 45 -8.68 4.70 5.23
C THR A 45 -8.83 5.91 6.14
N ILE A 46 -10.05 6.34 6.44
CA ILE A 46 -10.30 7.50 7.30
C ILE A 46 -10.50 7.04 8.73
N LEU A 47 -9.66 7.53 9.62
CA LEU A 47 -9.81 7.40 11.06
C LEU A 47 -10.17 8.78 11.65
N LYS A 48 -11.38 8.90 12.17
CA LYS A 48 -11.77 10.12 12.90
C LYS A 48 -11.09 10.16 14.26
N VAL A 49 -10.42 11.27 14.55
CA VAL A 49 -9.66 11.48 15.79
C VAL A 49 -10.03 12.78 16.47
N ASN A 50 -9.83 12.84 17.78
CA ASN A 50 -9.97 14.03 18.62
C ASN A 50 -8.84 14.04 19.68
N ASN A 51 -8.86 15.00 20.60
CA ASN A 51 -7.77 15.18 21.57
C ASN A 51 -6.39 15.21 20.87
N VAL A 52 -6.32 15.93 19.76
CA VAL A 52 -5.14 15.96 18.91
C VAL A 52 -4.07 16.84 19.54
N PHE A 53 -2.85 16.34 19.57
CA PHE A 53 -1.65 17.05 19.96
C PHE A 53 -0.58 16.82 18.90
N GLY A 54 0.07 17.89 18.45
CA GLY A 54 1.03 17.82 17.36
C GLY A 54 0.39 17.69 15.96
N VAL A 55 1.23 17.53 14.97
CA VAL A 55 0.84 17.36 13.57
C VAL A 55 1.50 16.09 13.02
N PRO A 56 0.76 15.19 12.35
CA PRO A 56 1.38 14.01 11.77
C PRO A 56 2.15 14.36 10.50
N ALA A 57 3.33 13.74 10.33
CA ALA A 57 4.08 13.81 9.10
C ALA A 57 3.53 12.80 8.09
N PRO A 58 3.14 13.24 6.88
CA PRO A 58 2.73 12.32 5.81
C PRO A 58 3.90 11.45 5.35
N ASN A 59 3.72 10.14 5.29
CA ASN A 59 4.77 9.18 4.88
C ASN A 59 5.21 9.32 3.42
N ILE A 60 4.44 10.02 2.59
CA ILE A 60 4.86 10.33 1.21
C ILE A 60 5.95 11.41 1.15
N ASN A 61 6.16 12.16 2.23
CA ASN A 61 7.24 13.14 2.37
C ASN A 61 8.39 12.59 3.19
N ASP A 62 8.09 11.66 4.10
CA ASP A 62 9.05 10.94 4.90
C ASP A 62 8.57 9.51 5.15
N ASP A 63 9.33 8.58 4.64
CA ASP A 63 9.07 7.14 4.74
C ASP A 63 9.60 6.50 6.03
N THR A 64 10.30 7.24 6.87
CA THR A 64 10.89 6.73 8.12
C THR A 64 9.98 6.90 9.34
N VAL A 65 8.91 7.69 9.24
CA VAL A 65 7.98 7.97 10.34
C VAL A 65 6.67 7.24 10.15
N PHE A 66 6.28 6.40 11.10
CA PHE A 66 5.09 5.55 11.05
C PHE A 66 4.06 5.97 12.09
N VAL A 67 2.80 5.71 11.78
CA VAL A 67 1.71 5.83 12.74
C VAL A 67 1.54 4.49 13.46
N GLU A 68 1.67 4.51 14.76
CA GLU A 68 1.42 3.39 15.66
C GLU A 68 -0.01 3.44 16.20
N LEU A 69 -0.68 2.29 16.24
CA LEU A 69 -2.09 2.16 16.61
C LEU A 69 -2.21 1.39 17.92
N TYR A 70 -2.85 1.99 18.91
CA TYR A 70 -2.93 1.46 20.27
C TYR A 70 -4.37 1.14 20.72
N ASN A 71 -4.51 0.22 21.65
CA ASN A 71 -5.83 -0.23 22.17
C ASN A 71 -6.31 0.51 23.41
N GLN A 72 -5.62 1.55 23.83
CA GLN A 72 -6.05 2.42 24.94
C GLN A 72 -6.04 3.87 24.49
N ARG A 73 -6.89 4.69 25.11
CA ARG A 73 -6.86 6.13 24.89
C ARG A 73 -5.63 6.73 25.57
N THR A 74 -5.19 7.84 25.08
CA THR A 74 -4.01 8.55 25.59
C THR A 74 -4.26 9.04 27.02
N SER A 75 -3.27 8.85 27.89
CA SER A 75 -3.27 9.40 29.25
C SER A 75 -2.39 10.65 29.37
N SER A 76 -1.57 10.93 28.36
CA SER A 76 -0.70 12.10 28.27
C SER A 76 -0.46 12.44 26.81
N ASN A 77 -0.06 13.69 26.55
CA ASN A 77 0.15 14.19 25.18
C ASN A 77 1.49 13.73 24.56
N ASN A 78 2.20 12.77 25.13
CA ASN A 78 3.58 12.48 24.75
C ASN A 78 3.85 11.02 24.38
N SER A 79 2.89 10.13 24.45
CA SER A 79 3.13 8.72 24.07
C SER A 79 1.84 7.94 23.84
N GLY A 80 1.91 6.95 22.98
CA GLY A 80 0.87 5.92 22.87
C GLY A 80 0.74 5.13 24.18
N THR A 81 -0.47 4.78 24.56
CA THR A 81 -0.77 4.00 25.76
C THR A 81 -1.44 2.68 25.44
N GLY A 82 -1.09 1.65 26.21
CA GLY A 82 -1.64 0.32 26.04
C GLY A 82 -0.80 -0.59 25.17
N GLU A 83 -1.47 -1.53 24.53
CA GLU A 83 -0.83 -2.47 23.61
C GLU A 83 -0.85 -1.93 22.20
N LEU A 84 0.29 -2.02 21.51
CA LEU A 84 0.39 -1.74 20.09
C LEU A 84 -0.35 -2.82 19.30
N VAL A 85 -1.44 -2.45 18.64
CA VAL A 85 -2.36 -3.35 17.92
C VAL A 85 -2.24 -3.29 16.41
N GLY A 86 -1.50 -2.32 15.90
CA GLY A 86 -1.29 -2.15 14.47
C GLY A 86 -0.33 -1.01 14.16
N GLN A 87 -0.09 -0.83 12.89
CA GLN A 87 0.74 0.22 12.32
C GLN A 87 0.11 0.71 11.01
N ALA A 88 0.42 1.91 10.61
CA ALA A 88 -0.08 2.52 9.39
C ALA A 88 0.85 3.61 8.88
N ARG A 89 0.55 4.14 7.72
CA ARG A 89 1.22 5.32 7.14
C ARG A 89 0.22 6.46 7.04
N CYS A 90 0.65 7.64 7.39
CA CYS A 90 -0.16 8.85 7.25
C CYS A 90 -0.14 9.31 5.79
N TYR A 91 -1.34 9.53 5.22
CA TYR A 91 -1.49 10.13 3.89
C TYR A 91 -1.77 11.63 4.02
N SER A 92 -2.82 12.01 4.77
CA SER A 92 -3.18 13.40 5.02
C SER A 92 -3.93 13.55 6.35
N PHE A 93 -4.05 14.78 6.80
CA PHE A 93 -4.70 15.14 8.05
C PHE A 93 -5.45 16.45 7.86
N ALA A 94 -6.73 16.49 8.18
CA ALA A 94 -7.59 17.66 8.00
C ALA A 94 -8.67 17.76 9.08
N VAL A 95 -9.19 18.96 9.30
CA VAL A 95 -10.35 19.16 10.19
C VAL A 95 -11.57 18.46 9.60
N SER A 96 -12.40 17.85 10.43
CA SER A 96 -13.68 17.26 10.02
C SER A 96 -14.81 18.27 10.19
N GLY A 97 -15.58 18.53 9.14
CA GLY A 97 -16.52 19.65 9.03
C GLY A 97 -17.74 19.72 9.94
N SER A 98 -17.87 18.83 10.87
CA SER A 98 -18.93 18.90 11.88
C SER A 98 -18.45 19.33 13.27
N ALA A 99 -17.23 19.84 13.37
CA ALA A 99 -16.47 19.90 14.62
C ALA A 99 -16.73 21.12 15.50
N TYR A 100 -17.47 22.10 15.04
CA TYR A 100 -17.56 23.41 15.74
C TYR A 100 -18.65 23.54 16.79
N THR A 101 -19.29 22.46 17.17
CA THR A 101 -20.33 22.48 18.20
C THR A 101 -19.90 21.76 19.47
N GLY A 102 -18.89 22.28 20.19
CA GLY A 102 -18.53 21.77 21.52
C GLY A 102 -17.00 21.64 21.76
N ASP A 103 -16.63 21.19 22.95
CA ASP A 103 -15.25 21.16 23.47
C ASP A 103 -14.28 20.18 22.76
N SER A 104 -14.65 19.52 21.65
CA SER A 104 -13.79 18.57 20.98
C SER A 104 -13.87 18.69 19.46
N THR A 105 -12.92 19.39 18.85
CA THR A 105 -12.72 19.38 17.40
C THR A 105 -12.40 17.95 16.94
N GLU A 106 -13.12 17.49 15.91
CA GLU A 106 -12.86 16.23 15.24
C GLU A 106 -11.98 16.46 14.02
N TRP A 107 -11.12 15.48 13.72
CA TRP A 107 -10.18 15.50 12.62
C TRP A 107 -10.28 14.20 11.83
N ASP A 108 -10.07 14.30 10.54
CA ASP A 108 -9.93 13.15 9.64
C ASP A 108 -8.45 12.86 9.42
N LEU A 109 -7.99 11.74 9.98
CA LEU A 109 -6.67 11.18 9.73
C LEU A 109 -6.79 10.15 8.62
N HIS A 110 -6.25 10.46 7.44
CA HIS A 110 -6.24 9.58 6.30
C HIS A 110 -4.98 8.71 6.33
N LEU A 111 -5.19 7.40 6.39
CA LEU A 111 -4.14 6.39 6.50
C LEU A 111 -4.09 5.53 5.24
N PHE A 112 -2.92 4.98 4.96
CA PHE A 112 -2.73 3.91 3.99
C PHE A 112 -1.79 2.83 4.55
N ASP A 113 -1.72 1.68 3.89
CA ASP A 113 -0.94 0.52 4.34
C ASP A 113 -1.23 0.19 5.82
N VAL A 114 -2.51 0.18 6.19
CA VAL A 114 -2.95 -0.10 7.57
C VAL A 114 -2.83 -1.59 7.84
N GLN A 115 -2.00 -1.95 8.80
CA GLN A 115 -1.77 -3.32 9.24
C GLN A 115 -2.16 -3.49 10.69
N THR A 116 -3.17 -4.32 10.97
CA THR A 116 -3.51 -4.74 12.33
C THR A 116 -2.85 -6.08 12.63
N PHE A 117 -2.49 -6.31 13.89
CA PHE A 117 -1.73 -7.48 14.29
C PHE A 117 -2.63 -8.64 14.72
N THR A 118 -2.17 -9.86 14.42
CA THR A 118 -2.56 -11.07 15.16
C THR A 118 -1.43 -11.41 16.12
N ARG A 119 -1.74 -11.39 17.41
CA ARG A 119 -0.80 -11.73 18.48
C ARG A 119 -0.89 -13.21 18.80
N LEU A 120 0.24 -13.91 18.65
CA LEU A 120 0.44 -15.25 19.15
C LEU A 120 1.27 -15.18 20.44
N VAL A 121 0.84 -15.88 21.48
CA VAL A 121 1.69 -16.17 22.64
C VAL A 121 2.16 -17.60 22.52
N LEU A 122 3.46 -17.79 22.41
CA LEU A 122 4.09 -19.11 22.24
C LEU A 122 4.44 -19.73 23.59
N ASN A 123 4.63 -21.06 23.61
CA ASN A 123 5.04 -21.79 24.81
C ASN A 123 6.50 -21.51 25.23
N SER A 124 7.35 -21.05 24.31
CA SER A 124 8.74 -20.64 24.57
C SER A 124 9.11 -19.42 23.74
N ALA A 125 10.07 -18.66 24.22
CA ALA A 125 10.56 -17.47 23.54
C ALA A 125 11.21 -17.78 22.21
N VAL A 126 11.14 -16.82 21.29
CA VAL A 126 11.76 -16.84 19.96
C VAL A 126 12.66 -15.61 19.87
N SER A 127 13.89 -15.82 19.43
CA SER A 127 14.83 -14.73 19.15
C SER A 127 14.60 -14.10 17.78
N ASN A 128 15.07 -12.89 17.56
CA ASN A 128 15.02 -12.25 16.24
C ASN A 128 15.86 -12.99 15.18
N THR A 129 16.84 -13.80 15.60
CA THR A 129 17.61 -14.63 14.69
C THR A 129 16.80 -15.83 14.23
N GLU A 130 15.97 -16.41 15.12
CA GLU A 130 15.07 -17.51 14.78
C GLU A 130 13.86 -17.04 13.96
N LEU A 131 13.38 -15.83 14.23
CA LEU A 131 12.23 -15.22 13.56
C LEU A 131 12.56 -13.78 13.16
N PRO A 132 13.31 -13.61 12.07
CA PRO A 132 13.56 -12.28 11.51
C PRO A 132 12.26 -11.57 11.11
N ASP A 133 12.31 -10.26 11.01
CA ASP A 133 11.17 -9.45 10.58
C ASP A 133 10.66 -9.87 9.21
N ALA A 134 9.35 -9.79 9.01
CA ALA A 134 8.60 -10.26 7.86
C ALA A 134 8.79 -11.76 7.51
N SER A 135 9.35 -12.57 8.40
CA SER A 135 9.41 -14.02 8.22
C SER A 135 8.01 -14.63 8.21
N ARG A 136 7.81 -15.58 7.31
CA ARG A 136 6.52 -16.27 7.17
C ARG A 136 6.31 -17.27 8.32
N VAL A 137 5.17 -17.17 8.99
CA VAL A 137 4.73 -18.09 10.04
C VAL A 137 3.53 -18.88 9.55
N ARG A 138 3.53 -20.21 9.72
CA ARG A 138 2.47 -21.10 9.23
C ARG A 138 1.96 -22.03 10.31
N GLY A 139 0.65 -22.05 10.54
CA GLY A 139 -0.03 -23.02 11.39
C GLY A 139 -0.07 -24.41 10.75
N LEU A 140 0.33 -25.45 11.49
CA LEU A 140 0.38 -26.82 10.97
C LEU A 140 -1.01 -27.44 10.81
N SER A 141 -1.91 -27.15 11.72
CA SER A 141 -3.26 -27.73 11.70
C SER A 141 -4.25 -26.84 10.96
N SER A 142 -4.17 -25.55 11.15
CA SER A 142 -5.08 -24.58 10.54
C SER A 142 -4.70 -24.24 9.07
N GLY A 143 -3.43 -24.39 8.72
CA GLY A 143 -2.91 -23.86 7.46
C GLY A 143 -2.85 -22.33 7.41
N ALA A 144 -3.16 -21.65 8.51
CA ALA A 144 -3.08 -20.19 8.58
C ALA A 144 -1.65 -19.70 8.34
N ILE A 145 -1.54 -18.54 7.72
CA ILE A 145 -0.25 -17.92 7.36
C ILE A 145 -0.27 -16.48 7.84
N GLY A 146 0.84 -15.98 8.32
CA GLY A 146 1.06 -14.58 8.64
C GLY A 146 2.55 -14.25 8.59
N TYR A 147 2.88 -12.96 8.64
CA TYR A 147 4.26 -12.47 8.56
C TYR A 147 4.64 -11.78 9.86
N ALA A 148 5.75 -12.17 10.44
CA ALA A 148 6.19 -11.67 11.74
C ALA A 148 6.60 -10.20 11.68
N THR A 149 6.36 -9.47 12.77
CA THR A 149 6.99 -8.17 12.99
C THR A 149 8.09 -8.31 14.03
N ALA A 150 9.22 -7.60 13.85
CA ALA A 150 10.35 -7.67 14.75
C ALA A 150 9.97 -7.32 16.19
N SER A 151 10.45 -8.10 17.16
CA SER A 151 10.18 -7.87 18.58
C SER A 151 11.32 -7.16 19.32
N GLY A 152 12.46 -6.89 18.68
CA GLY A 152 13.64 -6.24 19.25
C GLY A 152 14.43 -7.13 20.24
N SER A 153 13.81 -8.09 20.90
CA SER A 153 14.43 -9.03 21.84
C SER A 153 13.69 -10.38 21.84
N ALA A 154 14.29 -11.41 22.42
CA ALA A 154 13.65 -12.71 22.54
C ALA A 154 12.32 -12.59 23.31
N SER A 155 11.23 -13.06 22.71
CA SER A 155 9.88 -12.93 23.25
C SER A 155 9.04 -14.17 23.02
N THR A 156 8.13 -14.45 23.95
CA THR A 156 7.05 -15.42 23.73
C THR A 156 5.88 -14.83 22.94
N ILE A 157 5.84 -13.50 22.77
CA ILE A 157 4.81 -12.81 22.02
C ILE A 157 5.32 -12.55 20.62
N VAL A 158 4.61 -13.07 19.63
CA VAL A 158 4.85 -12.83 18.20
C VAL A 158 3.64 -12.09 17.64
N LYS A 159 3.89 -10.98 16.99
CA LYS A 159 2.86 -10.23 16.27
C LYS A 159 2.97 -10.54 14.78
N LEU A 160 1.84 -10.83 14.15
CA LEU A 160 1.77 -11.18 12.73
C LEU A 160 0.92 -10.16 11.99
N THR A 161 1.33 -9.82 10.78
CA THR A 161 0.58 -9.03 9.81
C THR A 161 0.14 -9.88 8.62
N GLU A 162 -0.73 -9.35 7.78
CA GLU A 162 -1.23 -9.99 6.55
C GLU A 162 -1.72 -11.44 6.77
N VAL A 163 -2.39 -11.68 7.90
CA VAL A 163 -2.83 -13.03 8.27
C VAL A 163 -3.94 -13.53 7.35
N THR A 164 -3.72 -14.70 6.76
CA THR A 164 -4.73 -15.46 6.02
C THR A 164 -5.05 -16.74 6.76
N GLY A 165 -6.34 -17.07 6.87
CA GLY A 165 -6.82 -18.15 7.71
C GLY A 165 -6.93 -17.75 9.19
N VAL A 166 -7.09 -18.72 10.07
CA VAL A 166 -7.25 -18.50 11.51
C VAL A 166 -6.33 -19.44 12.26
N PHE A 167 -5.37 -18.89 13.00
CA PHE A 167 -4.51 -19.69 13.90
C PHE A 167 -5.32 -20.26 15.06
N MET A 168 -5.01 -21.48 15.47
CA MET A 168 -5.72 -22.17 16.56
C MET A 168 -4.87 -22.22 17.84
N GLN A 169 -5.51 -22.02 18.97
CA GLN A 169 -4.86 -22.24 20.26
C GLN A 169 -4.46 -23.73 20.40
N GLY A 170 -3.25 -23.97 20.86
CA GLY A 170 -2.70 -25.33 21.05
C GLY A 170 -2.04 -25.94 19.83
N GLU A 171 -2.23 -25.37 18.62
CA GLU A 171 -1.53 -25.88 17.43
C GLU A 171 -0.04 -25.55 17.45
N GLN A 172 0.72 -26.30 16.64
CA GLN A 172 2.10 -25.96 16.34
C GLN A 172 2.17 -24.99 15.13
N VAL A 173 3.05 -24.02 15.24
CA VAL A 173 3.41 -23.11 14.14
C VAL A 173 4.85 -23.32 13.76
N ILE A 174 5.11 -23.34 12.46
CA ILE A 174 6.43 -23.21 11.88
C ILE A 174 6.77 -21.73 11.80
N ILE A 175 7.84 -21.33 12.49
CA ILE A 175 8.30 -19.93 12.56
C ILE A 175 9.50 -19.66 11.68
N ASN A 176 10.17 -20.70 11.24
CA ASN A 176 11.22 -20.68 10.22
C ASN A 176 11.18 -22.01 9.47
N GLU A 177 11.21 -21.96 8.15
CA GLU A 177 11.09 -23.16 7.30
C GLU A 177 12.45 -23.84 7.05
N ASP A 178 13.56 -23.10 7.24
CA ASP A 178 14.90 -23.66 7.03
C ASP A 178 15.97 -22.95 7.91
N PRO A 179 16.54 -23.61 8.92
CA PRO A 179 16.09 -24.90 9.48
C PRO A 179 14.68 -24.77 10.07
N GLU A 180 13.90 -25.84 9.98
CA GLU A 180 12.54 -25.82 10.52
C GLU A 180 12.54 -25.61 12.04
N ILE A 181 11.95 -24.52 12.48
CA ILE A 181 11.73 -24.18 13.89
C ILE A 181 10.25 -24.14 14.15
N SER A 182 9.78 -24.93 15.10
CA SER A 182 8.38 -24.99 15.47
C SER A 182 8.17 -24.64 16.96
N ARG A 183 7.00 -24.05 17.25
CA ARG A 183 6.55 -23.70 18.61
C ARG A 183 5.05 -23.98 18.73
N SER A 184 4.59 -24.24 19.93
CA SER A 184 3.14 -24.37 20.19
C SER A 184 2.55 -23.03 20.59
N ILE A 185 1.34 -22.76 20.11
CA ILE A 185 0.58 -21.56 20.45
C ILE A 185 -0.11 -21.77 21.80
N LYS A 186 0.17 -20.90 22.76
CA LYS A 186 -0.53 -20.85 24.05
C LYS A 186 -1.85 -20.06 23.94
N THR A 187 -1.83 -18.89 23.33
CA THR A 187 -3.03 -18.07 23.07
C THR A 187 -2.91 -17.33 21.75
N VAL A 188 -4.05 -17.05 21.14
CA VAL A 188 -4.19 -16.24 19.90
C VAL A 188 -5.11 -15.08 20.18
N ARG A 189 -4.76 -13.89 19.68
CA ARG A 189 -5.64 -12.73 19.66
C ARG A 189 -5.45 -11.96 18.35
N THR A 190 -6.49 -11.87 17.56
CA THR A 190 -6.50 -11.03 16.35
C THR A 190 -7.11 -9.68 16.70
N PHE A 191 -6.36 -8.62 16.45
CA PHE A 191 -6.85 -7.24 16.58
C PHE A 191 -7.47 -6.80 15.25
N GLY A 192 -8.53 -6.04 15.38
CA GLY A 192 -9.19 -5.42 14.27
C GLY A 192 -9.21 -3.90 14.45
N ILE A 193 -9.78 -3.22 13.49
CA ILE A 193 -9.91 -1.76 13.47
C ILE A 193 -10.68 -1.25 14.70
N GLN A 194 -11.65 -2.02 15.17
CA GLN A 194 -12.43 -1.71 16.38
C GLN A 194 -11.59 -1.69 17.67
N ASP A 195 -10.39 -2.26 17.65
CA ASP A 195 -9.49 -2.28 18.79
C ASP A 195 -8.62 -1.01 18.89
N ILE A 196 -8.58 -0.19 17.84
CA ILE A 196 -7.80 1.04 17.81
C ILE A 196 -8.49 2.11 18.65
N LYS A 197 -7.81 2.62 19.68
CA LYS A 197 -8.33 3.65 20.59
C LYS A 197 -7.52 4.94 20.60
N SER A 198 -6.26 4.87 20.17
CA SER A 198 -5.40 6.03 19.98
C SER A 198 -4.37 5.77 18.90
N VAL A 199 -3.81 6.85 18.39
CA VAL A 199 -2.73 6.87 17.41
C VAL A 199 -1.56 7.67 17.96
N TYR A 200 -0.36 7.26 17.58
CA TYR A 200 0.88 7.91 17.95
C TYR A 200 1.84 7.92 16.76
N GLN A 201 2.58 9.01 16.63
CA GLN A 201 3.68 9.10 15.68
C GLN A 201 4.82 9.87 16.34
N ALA A 202 6.01 9.26 16.38
CA ALA A 202 7.20 9.93 16.89
C ALA A 202 7.57 11.13 16.02
N CYS A 203 8.03 12.20 16.63
CA CYS A 203 8.47 13.38 15.92
C CYS A 203 9.72 13.07 15.07
N HIS A 204 9.80 13.70 13.90
CA HIS A 204 10.97 13.66 13.05
C HIS A 204 11.43 15.08 12.67
N PRO A 205 12.32 15.69 13.45
CA PRO A 205 12.70 17.11 13.31
C PRO A 205 13.27 17.50 11.95
N ALA A 206 13.91 16.55 11.25
CA ALA A 206 14.51 16.79 9.93
C ALA A 206 13.49 17.11 8.83
N ILE A 207 12.21 16.78 9.05
CA ILE A 207 11.16 16.88 8.03
C ILE A 207 10.20 18.00 8.31
N THR A 208 9.81 18.15 9.58
CA THR A 208 8.78 19.11 9.96
C THR A 208 9.34 20.36 10.61
N ASN A 209 10.63 20.39 11.02
CA ASN A 209 11.16 21.33 12.00
C ASN A 209 10.32 21.41 13.29
N TYR A 210 9.44 20.43 13.48
CA TYR A 210 8.45 20.33 14.52
C TYR A 210 8.93 19.27 15.51
N ALA A 211 9.27 19.67 16.71
CA ALA A 211 9.91 18.81 17.69
C ALA A 211 8.93 18.04 18.58
N THR A 212 7.68 17.91 18.16
CA THR A 212 6.60 17.39 18.99
C THR A 212 6.01 16.13 18.36
N ASP A 213 5.86 15.09 19.18
CA ASP A 213 5.16 13.88 18.77
C ASP A 213 3.70 14.19 18.41
N PHE A 214 3.16 13.44 17.45
CA PHE A 214 1.73 13.46 17.16
C PHE A 214 1.01 12.41 18.01
N VAL A 215 -0.04 12.82 18.70
CA VAL A 215 -0.90 11.95 19.50
C VAL A 215 -2.34 12.34 19.31
N ALA A 216 -3.22 11.35 19.13
CA ALA A 216 -4.66 11.59 19.05
C ALA A 216 -5.44 10.39 19.55
N ASP A 217 -6.65 10.64 20.05
CA ASP A 217 -7.61 9.59 20.39
C ASP A 217 -8.59 9.35 19.24
N THR A 218 -9.01 8.11 19.02
CA THR A 218 -10.06 7.83 18.03
C THR A 218 -11.40 8.34 18.54
N VAL A 219 -12.15 9.00 17.66
CA VAL A 219 -13.53 9.38 17.94
C VAL A 219 -14.37 8.11 18.06
N LEU A 220 -15.10 8.01 19.14
CA LEU A 220 -15.94 6.86 19.43
C LEU A 220 -17.39 7.20 19.08
N GLN A 221 -17.94 6.48 18.11
CA GLN A 221 -19.38 6.53 17.88
C GLN A 221 -20.11 5.87 19.06
N SER A 222 -21.08 6.59 19.59
CA SER A 222 -21.95 6.05 20.63
C SER A 222 -22.84 4.97 20.04
N LYS A 223 -22.73 3.75 20.57
CA LYS A 223 -23.61 2.63 20.21
C LYS A 223 -24.26 2.08 21.47
N VAL A 224 -25.58 2.13 21.50
CA VAL A 224 -26.33 1.45 22.56
C VAL A 224 -26.38 -0.05 22.20
N PRO A 225 -25.91 -0.96 23.05
CA PRO A 225 -25.93 -2.39 22.74
C PRO A 225 -27.36 -2.90 22.54
N THR A 226 -27.49 -3.97 21.77
CA THR A 226 -28.78 -4.64 21.58
C THR A 226 -29.38 -5.06 22.95
N GLY A 227 -30.62 -4.71 23.20
CA GLY A 227 -31.31 -4.99 24.45
C GLY A 227 -31.17 -3.91 25.53
N PHE A 228 -30.35 -2.87 25.28
CA PHE A 228 -30.24 -1.71 26.17
C PHE A 228 -30.93 -0.48 25.56
N SER A 229 -31.28 0.47 26.41
CA SER A 229 -31.77 1.80 26.03
C SER A 229 -30.93 2.87 26.72
N ILE A 230 -30.99 4.10 26.20
CA ILE A 230 -30.28 5.25 26.77
C ILE A 230 -30.79 5.64 28.17
N THR A 231 -31.93 5.10 28.58
CA THR A 231 -32.53 5.32 29.88
C THR A 231 -32.16 4.24 30.91
N ASP A 232 -31.44 3.19 30.50
CA ASP A 232 -31.01 2.15 31.42
C ASP A 232 -29.94 2.69 32.37
N LYS A 233 -29.95 2.16 33.60
CA LYS A 233 -29.02 2.59 34.63
C LYS A 233 -28.00 1.49 34.89
N ILE A 234 -26.74 1.86 34.84
CA ILE A 234 -25.64 0.99 35.20
C ILE A 234 -25.21 1.28 36.64
N ASN A 235 -25.05 0.25 37.41
CA ASN A 235 -24.48 0.34 38.77
C ASN A 235 -23.05 -0.19 38.73
N ILE A 236 -22.10 0.61 39.18
CA ILE A 236 -20.68 0.23 39.29
C ILE A 236 -20.38 0.02 40.77
N GLY A 237 -20.03 -1.22 41.15
CA GLY A 237 -19.62 -1.57 42.51
C GLY A 237 -18.19 -1.11 42.81
N VAL A 238 -17.84 -1.14 44.09
CA VAL A 238 -16.48 -0.81 44.60
C VAL A 238 -15.37 -1.70 44.03
N SER A 239 -15.72 -2.87 43.48
CA SER A 239 -14.80 -3.77 42.78
C SER A 239 -14.58 -3.40 41.32
N GLY A 240 -15.20 -2.32 40.80
CA GLY A 240 -15.16 -1.97 39.38
C GLY A 240 -16.08 -2.82 38.52
N ILE A 241 -16.93 -3.66 39.10
CA ILE A 241 -17.91 -4.46 38.36
C ILE A 241 -19.14 -3.62 38.05
N ALA A 242 -19.54 -3.56 36.80
CA ALA A 242 -20.71 -2.86 36.36
C ALA A 242 -21.84 -3.83 36.00
N THR A 243 -23.03 -3.56 36.55
CA THR A 243 -24.26 -4.32 36.34
C THR A 243 -25.40 -3.44 35.87
N CYS A 244 -26.34 -4.02 35.12
CA CYS A 244 -27.60 -3.38 34.76
C CYS A 244 -28.75 -4.28 35.12
N ALA A 245 -29.70 -3.76 35.89
CA ALA A 245 -30.81 -4.57 36.43
C ALA A 245 -31.64 -5.21 35.29
N GLY A 246 -31.78 -6.53 35.35
CA GLY A 246 -32.53 -7.30 34.35
C GLY A 246 -31.92 -7.41 32.96
N LYS A 247 -30.63 -7.01 32.78
CA LYS A 247 -29.91 -7.03 31.49
C LYS A 247 -28.53 -7.64 31.65
N SER A 248 -28.02 -8.20 30.55
CA SER A 248 -26.71 -8.85 30.47
C SER A 248 -25.82 -8.19 29.44
N PHE A 249 -24.56 -8.00 29.77
CA PHE A 249 -23.53 -7.51 28.88
C PHE A 249 -22.81 -8.64 28.11
N ALA A 250 -23.33 -9.87 28.10
CA ALA A 250 -22.68 -11.03 27.47
C ALA A 250 -22.33 -10.84 25.99
N GLY A 251 -23.00 -9.91 25.30
CA GLY A 251 -22.70 -9.56 23.89
C GLY A 251 -21.62 -8.49 23.71
N ILE A 252 -21.09 -7.94 24.81
CA ILE A 252 -20.02 -6.92 24.77
C ILE A 252 -18.67 -7.64 24.71
N LYS A 253 -17.75 -7.10 23.90
CA LYS A 253 -16.39 -7.61 23.83
C LYS A 253 -15.49 -6.94 24.87
N THR A 254 -14.50 -7.65 25.36
CA THR A 254 -13.39 -7.05 26.11
C THR A 254 -12.74 -5.95 25.27
N ASP A 255 -12.16 -4.95 25.92
CA ASP A 255 -11.58 -3.73 25.33
C ASP A 255 -12.59 -2.75 24.72
N THR A 256 -13.88 -3.05 24.78
CA THR A 256 -14.92 -2.04 24.44
C THR A 256 -14.84 -0.88 25.44
N ILE A 257 -14.93 0.34 24.94
CA ILE A 257 -14.97 1.52 25.79
C ILE A 257 -16.40 1.86 26.16
N ILE A 258 -16.65 2.00 27.47
CA ILE A 258 -17.88 2.56 27.98
C ILE A 258 -17.69 4.06 28.22
N ARG A 259 -18.59 4.85 27.67
CA ARG A 259 -18.71 6.30 27.92
C ARG A 259 -19.83 6.51 28.92
N TYR A 260 -19.62 7.34 29.89
CA TYR A 260 -20.65 7.69 30.85
C TYR A 260 -20.43 9.05 31.48
N GLN A 261 -21.48 9.60 32.00
CA GLN A 261 -21.46 10.85 32.72
C GLN A 261 -21.93 10.60 34.17
N LEU A 262 -21.22 11.16 35.11
CA LEU A 262 -21.63 11.09 36.51
C LEU A 262 -22.82 12.02 36.79
N PRO A 263 -23.69 11.66 37.74
CA PRO A 263 -24.74 12.59 38.16
C PRO A 263 -24.12 13.92 38.65
N ASN A 264 -24.58 15.01 38.12
CA ASN A 264 -24.13 16.38 38.42
C ASN A 264 -22.75 16.79 37.87
N GLU A 265 -22.19 16.02 36.95
CA GLU A 265 -20.99 16.43 36.20
C GLU A 265 -21.33 16.67 34.70
N SER A 266 -20.70 17.65 34.09
CA SER A 266 -20.82 17.92 32.66
C SER A 266 -19.77 17.14 31.84
N THR A 267 -18.73 16.63 32.48
CA THR A 267 -17.61 15.95 31.84
C THR A 267 -17.92 14.48 31.54
N GLU A 268 -17.73 14.04 30.29
CA GLU A 268 -17.78 12.62 29.94
C GLU A 268 -16.56 11.88 30.44
N ARG A 269 -16.78 10.65 30.84
CA ARG A 269 -15.75 9.74 31.37
C ARG A 269 -15.73 8.47 30.56
N PHE A 270 -14.57 7.83 30.54
CA PHE A 270 -14.30 6.66 29.74
C PHE A 270 -13.63 5.58 30.56
N ASN A 271 -14.13 4.36 30.51
CA ASN A 271 -13.46 3.18 31.04
C ASN A 271 -13.45 2.06 30.00
N ARG A 272 -12.48 1.18 30.12
CA ARG A 272 -12.36 0.00 29.27
C ARG A 272 -13.01 -1.20 29.96
N VAL A 273 -13.79 -1.98 29.20
CA VAL A 273 -14.26 -3.29 29.62
C VAL A 273 -13.08 -4.25 29.64
N THR A 274 -12.60 -4.63 30.82
CA THR A 274 -11.45 -5.54 30.98
C THR A 274 -11.86 -7.00 30.90
N GLU A 275 -13.08 -7.33 31.33
CA GLU A 275 -13.60 -8.69 31.32
C GLU A 275 -15.14 -8.67 31.25
N VAL A 276 -15.71 -9.66 30.58
CA VAL A 276 -17.14 -9.95 30.61
C VAL A 276 -17.33 -11.22 31.46
N LEU A 277 -18.02 -11.08 32.57
CA LEU A 277 -18.17 -12.13 33.54
C LEU A 277 -19.29 -13.11 33.16
N SER A 278 -19.25 -14.31 33.69
CA SER A 278 -20.21 -15.39 33.40
C SER A 278 -21.65 -15.09 33.82
N ASP A 279 -21.83 -14.18 34.77
CA ASP A 279 -23.14 -13.69 35.21
C ASP A 279 -23.73 -12.59 34.33
N GLY A 280 -23.00 -12.22 33.27
CA GLY A 280 -23.39 -11.15 32.34
C GLY A 280 -23.07 -9.74 32.79
N SER A 281 -22.32 -9.57 33.88
CA SER A 281 -21.73 -8.29 34.30
C SER A 281 -20.39 -8.02 33.55
N ILE A 282 -19.89 -6.77 33.62
CA ILE A 282 -18.60 -6.39 33.06
C ILE A 282 -17.68 -5.79 34.11
N SER A 283 -16.40 -6.09 34.01
CA SER A 283 -15.35 -5.44 34.81
C SER A 283 -14.79 -4.23 34.03
N LEU A 284 -14.71 -3.08 34.72
CA LEU A 284 -14.16 -1.82 34.18
C LEU A 284 -12.74 -1.53 34.71
N GLY A 285 -12.07 -2.51 35.28
CA GLY A 285 -10.74 -2.40 35.88
C GLY A 285 -10.74 -2.04 37.35
N THR A 286 -9.62 -1.58 37.87
CA THR A 286 -9.46 -1.34 39.32
C THR A 286 -10.20 -0.08 39.79
N VAL A 287 -10.71 -0.12 40.99
CA VAL A 287 -11.40 1.00 41.68
C VAL A 287 -10.56 2.26 41.72
N ALA A 288 -9.22 2.17 41.70
CA ALA A 288 -8.33 3.33 41.69
C ALA A 288 -8.53 4.21 40.45
N SER A 289 -8.84 3.63 39.29
CA SER A 289 -9.14 4.39 38.07
C SER A 289 -10.51 5.06 38.11
N ILE A 290 -11.43 4.56 38.91
CA ILE A 290 -12.76 5.11 39.12
C ILE A 290 -12.77 6.09 40.32
N ALA A 291 -11.94 5.85 41.33
CA ALA A 291 -11.85 6.65 42.58
C ALA A 291 -11.19 8.03 42.36
N GLY A 292 -10.28 8.16 41.43
CA GLY A 292 -9.76 9.48 41.01
C GLY A 292 -10.83 10.43 40.43
N VAL A 293 -12.01 9.88 40.21
CA VAL A 293 -13.17 10.51 39.61
C VAL A 293 -14.12 11.13 40.66
N CYS A 294 -14.12 10.62 41.87
CA CYS A 294 -14.91 11.15 42.96
C CYS A 294 -13.95 11.78 43.97
N ASN A 295 -13.97 13.09 44.14
CA ASN A 295 -13.22 13.80 45.18
C ASN A 295 -13.75 13.37 46.58
N GLY A 296 -13.54 12.12 46.99
CA GLY A 296 -14.00 11.57 48.23
C GLY A 296 -14.22 10.04 48.19
N ALA A 297 -14.66 9.45 49.33
CA ALA A 297 -14.95 8.01 49.40
C ALA A 297 -16.04 7.63 48.40
N LEU A 298 -15.76 6.64 47.56
CA LEU A 298 -16.76 6.05 46.66
C LEU A 298 -18.01 5.63 47.47
N PRO A 299 -19.20 6.01 47.04
CA PRO A 299 -20.41 5.38 47.54
C PRO A 299 -20.35 3.88 47.25
N SER A 300 -20.98 3.07 48.04
CA SER A 300 -21.02 1.60 47.91
C SER A 300 -21.44 1.14 46.51
N THR A 301 -22.15 2.00 45.78
CA THR A 301 -22.51 1.85 44.37
C THR A 301 -22.57 3.22 43.68
N LEU A 302 -21.93 3.34 42.55
CA LEU A 302 -22.06 4.50 41.67
C LEU A 302 -23.11 4.18 40.60
N GLN A 303 -24.19 4.96 40.56
CA GLN A 303 -25.23 4.82 39.54
C GLN A 303 -25.00 5.79 38.40
N ILE A 304 -24.84 5.25 37.20
CA ILE A 304 -24.68 6.03 35.96
C ILE A 304 -26.03 6.07 35.26
N THR A 305 -26.48 7.26 34.94
CA THR A 305 -27.78 7.50 34.30
C THR A 305 -27.73 7.60 32.80
N THR A 306 -26.53 7.90 32.22
CA THR A 306 -26.28 7.94 30.79
C THR A 306 -25.02 7.17 30.47
N PHE A 307 -25.11 6.22 29.57
CA PHE A 307 -23.97 5.47 29.08
C PHE A 307 -24.12 5.10 27.61
N SER A 308 -23.01 4.94 26.96
CA SER A 308 -22.93 4.35 25.62
C SER A 308 -21.63 3.56 25.49
N PHE A 309 -21.63 2.60 24.58
CA PHE A 309 -20.38 1.95 24.20
C PHE A 309 -19.77 2.65 22.99
N GLY A 310 -18.47 2.93 23.10
CA GLY A 310 -17.72 3.57 22.03
C GLY A 310 -17.18 2.55 21.05
N VAL A 311 -17.49 2.73 19.77
CA VAL A 311 -16.86 2.01 18.65
C VAL A 311 -16.06 3.03 17.85
N PRO A 312 -14.79 2.76 17.50
CA PRO A 312 -14.02 3.67 16.68
C PRO A 312 -14.76 4.08 15.41
N ASN A 313 -14.79 5.37 15.11
CA ASN A 313 -15.38 5.88 13.90
C ASN A 313 -14.34 5.77 12.78
N ILE A 314 -14.34 4.64 12.10
CA ILE A 314 -13.46 4.35 10.97
C ILE A 314 -14.33 4.11 9.75
N ASN A 315 -14.12 4.93 8.74
CA ASN A 315 -14.77 4.73 7.45
C ASN A 315 -13.85 3.87 6.57
N LEU A 316 -14.17 2.57 6.53
CA LEU A 316 -13.59 1.60 5.60
C LEU A 316 -14.54 1.46 4.43
N ASN A 317 -14.70 2.48 3.62
CA ASN A 317 -15.42 2.33 2.37
C ASN A 317 -14.71 1.33 1.47
N ASP A 318 -15.46 0.55 0.69
CA ASP A 318 -14.93 -0.38 -0.32
C ASP A 318 -14.05 0.31 -1.38
N ASN A 319 -14.02 1.64 -1.40
CA ASN A 319 -13.21 2.52 -2.23
C ASN A 319 -12.05 3.16 -1.45
N THR A 320 -11.36 2.40 -0.63
CA THR A 320 -10.18 2.87 0.14
C THR A 320 -8.91 3.05 -0.71
N GLY A 321 -8.99 2.90 -2.02
CA GLY A 321 -7.89 3.09 -2.93
C GLY A 321 -7.39 4.53 -2.98
N LEU A 322 -6.10 4.72 -3.23
CA LEU A 322 -5.51 6.03 -3.51
C LEU A 322 -5.54 6.32 -5.02
N PHE A 323 -6.69 6.15 -5.62
CA PHE A 323 -6.98 6.48 -7.01
C PHE A 323 -8.45 6.86 -7.19
N ALA A 324 -8.71 7.71 -8.16
CA ALA A 324 -10.07 8.08 -8.53
C ALA A 324 -10.46 7.36 -9.84
N LYS A 325 -11.55 6.61 -9.82
CA LYS A 325 -12.03 5.89 -10.99
C LYS A 325 -12.74 6.85 -11.94
N ILE A 326 -12.37 6.82 -13.22
CA ILE A 326 -13.06 7.52 -14.30
C ILE A 326 -14.38 6.79 -14.60
N GLY A 327 -15.43 7.53 -14.91
CA GLY A 327 -16.78 6.99 -15.06
C GLY A 327 -16.96 5.93 -16.15
N ASN A 328 -16.09 5.92 -17.17
CA ASN A 328 -16.10 4.96 -18.27
C ASN A 328 -14.83 4.11 -18.26
N SER A 329 -14.94 2.89 -18.79
CA SER A 329 -13.81 1.99 -19.03
C SER A 329 -13.21 2.20 -20.42
N ASN A 330 -11.98 1.70 -20.61
CA ASN A 330 -11.24 1.82 -21.86
C ASN A 330 -10.99 3.26 -22.28
N VAL A 331 -10.57 4.08 -21.33
CA VAL A 331 -10.15 5.47 -21.58
C VAL A 331 -8.99 5.45 -22.59
N SER A 332 -9.08 6.29 -23.62
CA SER A 332 -8.08 6.39 -24.69
C SER A 332 -7.14 7.57 -24.49
N ASP A 333 -7.66 8.67 -24.01
CA ASP A 333 -6.90 9.89 -23.71
C ASP A 333 -7.65 10.74 -22.66
N ILE A 334 -6.92 11.68 -22.06
CA ILE A 334 -7.44 12.58 -21.03
C ILE A 334 -7.07 14.02 -21.39
N ASP A 335 -8.04 14.94 -21.27
CA ASP A 335 -7.82 16.37 -21.41
C ASP A 335 -7.71 17.02 -20.02
N LEU A 336 -6.52 17.53 -19.73
CA LEU A 336 -6.19 18.22 -18.48
C LEU A 336 -6.11 19.74 -18.66
N SER A 337 -6.39 20.28 -19.83
CA SER A 337 -6.21 21.71 -20.14
C SER A 337 -7.06 22.63 -19.26
N THR A 338 -8.26 22.20 -18.89
CA THR A 338 -9.18 22.92 -18.03
C THR A 338 -9.29 22.31 -16.62
N ALA A 339 -8.57 21.23 -16.37
CA ALA A 339 -8.65 20.50 -15.11
C ALA A 339 -7.93 21.23 -13.98
N ASN A 340 -8.45 21.06 -12.79
CA ASN A 340 -7.80 21.50 -11.56
C ASN A 340 -7.83 20.39 -10.52
N LEU A 341 -6.90 20.44 -9.58
CA LEU A 341 -6.75 19.46 -8.50
C LEU A 341 -6.73 20.20 -7.17
N VAL A 342 -7.59 19.78 -6.25
CA VAL A 342 -7.57 20.29 -4.88
C VAL A 342 -6.55 19.48 -4.09
N VAL A 343 -5.58 20.17 -3.52
CA VAL A 343 -4.42 19.57 -2.86
C VAL A 343 -4.19 20.20 -1.48
N GLY A 344 -3.83 19.37 -0.51
CA GLY A 344 -3.35 19.80 0.79
C GLY A 344 -1.85 20.09 0.76
N LYS A 345 -1.43 21.10 1.49
CA LYS A 345 -0.02 21.41 1.72
C LYS A 345 0.20 21.97 3.11
N ASN A 346 1.19 21.43 3.81
CA ASN A 346 1.70 22.02 5.04
C ASN A 346 2.78 23.04 4.70
N ILE A 347 2.58 24.27 5.11
CA ILE A 347 3.57 25.35 5.05
C ILE A 347 4.33 25.29 6.37
N LEU A 348 5.64 25.04 6.31
CA LEU A 348 6.46 24.72 7.45
C LEU A 348 7.31 25.91 7.91
N SER A 349 7.64 25.93 9.19
CA SER A 349 8.60 26.88 9.78
C SER A 349 8.21 28.35 9.66
N GLU A 350 6.94 28.62 9.67
CA GLU A 350 6.40 29.99 9.64
C GLU A 350 6.49 30.65 11.03
N SER A 351 6.24 31.95 11.06
CA SER A 351 6.21 32.72 12.30
C SER A 351 5.16 33.82 12.24
N SER A 352 4.50 34.07 13.38
CA SER A 352 3.62 35.24 13.55
C SER A 352 4.42 36.45 14.03
N ASP A 353 4.00 37.63 13.58
CA ASP A 353 4.60 38.90 14.02
C ASP A 353 4.18 39.30 15.44
N GLY A 354 4.64 40.47 15.92
CA GLY A 354 4.29 41.01 17.24
C GLY A 354 2.82 41.34 17.41
N ASN A 355 2.02 41.37 16.34
CA ASN A 355 0.57 41.63 16.33
C ASN A 355 -0.25 40.33 16.11
N GLY A 356 0.41 39.16 16.01
CA GLY A 356 -0.27 37.89 15.72
C GLY A 356 -0.70 37.76 14.26
N VAL A 357 0.05 38.34 13.32
CA VAL A 357 -0.22 38.26 11.89
C VAL A 357 0.80 37.37 11.21
N LEU A 358 0.34 36.46 10.34
CA LEU A 358 1.16 35.64 9.47
C LEU A 358 0.73 35.86 8.02
N THR A 359 1.70 36.14 7.13
CA THR A 359 1.42 36.29 5.69
C THR A 359 2.31 35.37 4.90
N PHE A 360 1.74 34.61 3.98
CA PHE A 360 2.45 33.70 3.09
C PHE A 360 2.03 33.91 1.63
N ASP A 361 3.03 34.02 0.76
CA ASP A 361 2.87 34.18 -0.70
C ASP A 361 3.37 32.93 -1.43
N LEU A 362 2.46 32.25 -2.15
CA LEU A 362 2.78 31.04 -2.88
C LEU A 362 3.76 31.29 -4.03
N ALA A 363 3.60 32.40 -4.76
CA ALA A 363 4.44 32.72 -5.90
C ALA A 363 5.88 33.07 -5.47
N ALA A 364 6.00 33.84 -4.39
CA ALA A 364 7.32 34.16 -3.79
C ALA A 364 8.05 32.91 -3.30
N SER A 365 7.30 31.87 -2.91
CA SER A 365 7.83 30.57 -2.48
C SER A 365 8.00 29.55 -3.62
N GLY A 366 7.90 29.99 -4.88
CA GLY A 366 8.10 29.13 -6.06
C GLY A 366 6.88 28.27 -6.44
N ILE A 367 5.70 28.56 -5.87
CA ILE A 367 4.46 27.79 -6.11
C ILE A 367 3.54 28.62 -7.01
N SER A 368 3.89 28.80 -8.27
CA SER A 368 3.21 29.72 -9.19
C SER A 368 1.91 29.19 -9.81
N SER A 369 1.67 27.88 -9.80
CA SER A 369 0.50 27.25 -10.44
C SER A 369 -0.58 26.81 -9.47
N ALA A 370 -0.53 27.27 -8.23
CA ALA A 370 -1.51 26.96 -7.20
C ALA A 370 -2.08 28.24 -6.57
N PHE A 371 -3.32 28.14 -6.10
CA PHE A 371 -4.07 29.24 -5.50
C PHE A 371 -4.74 28.73 -4.23
N TYR A 372 -4.85 29.56 -3.21
CA TYR A 372 -5.66 29.23 -2.02
C TYR A 372 -7.13 29.06 -2.41
N GLU A 373 -7.76 28.02 -1.92
CA GLU A 373 -9.22 27.90 -1.96
C GLU A 373 -9.87 28.91 -1.00
N SER A 374 -11.13 29.23 -1.26
CA SER A 374 -11.91 30.06 -0.34
C SER A 374 -11.90 29.46 1.06
N PHE A 375 -11.97 30.31 2.07
CA PHE A 375 -12.01 29.86 3.45
C PHE A 375 -13.16 28.87 3.68
N ASP A 376 -12.81 27.79 4.30
CA ASP A 376 -13.68 26.80 4.90
C ASP A 376 -12.95 26.22 6.12
N GLU A 377 -13.68 25.93 7.16
CA GLU A 377 -13.11 25.44 8.42
C GLU A 377 -12.35 24.11 8.26
N GLU A 378 -12.70 23.29 7.27
CA GLU A 378 -12.04 22.03 6.95
C GLU A 378 -10.71 22.21 6.20
N ARG A 379 -10.45 23.39 5.65
CA ARG A 379 -9.35 23.62 4.71
C ARG A 379 -8.10 24.22 5.34
N TYR A 380 -8.22 24.81 6.53
CA TYR A 380 -7.14 25.57 7.12
C TYR A 380 -7.03 25.37 8.62
N SER A 381 -5.83 25.13 9.10
CA SER A 381 -5.52 25.09 10.53
C SER A 381 -4.10 25.54 10.81
N VAL A 382 -3.86 26.04 12.01
CA VAL A 382 -2.55 26.51 12.48
C VAL A 382 -2.10 25.61 13.64
N HIS A 383 -0.88 25.11 13.55
CA HIS A 383 -0.28 24.24 14.53
C HIS A 383 0.96 24.93 15.09
N TYR A 384 1.01 25.14 16.39
CA TYR A 384 2.13 25.78 17.07
C TYR A 384 3.21 24.79 17.47
N GLY A 385 4.44 25.28 17.64
CA GLY A 385 5.60 24.45 17.99
C GLY A 385 5.51 23.77 19.35
N ASP A 386 4.59 24.16 20.22
CA ASP A 386 4.30 23.51 21.51
C ASP A 386 3.29 22.35 21.38
N GLY A 387 2.77 22.08 20.19
CA GLY A 387 1.79 21.03 19.93
C GLY A 387 0.33 21.50 19.97
N SER A 388 0.06 22.73 20.39
CA SER A 388 -1.30 23.29 20.39
C SER A 388 -1.76 23.59 18.96
N ILE A 389 -3.08 23.54 18.75
CA ILE A 389 -3.71 23.74 17.45
C ILE A 389 -4.72 24.87 17.57
N GLU A 390 -4.69 25.79 16.61
CA GLU A 390 -5.69 26.85 16.47
C GLU A 390 -6.51 26.62 15.19
N ASN A 391 -7.81 26.49 15.37
CA ASN A 391 -8.77 26.46 14.28
C ASN A 391 -9.12 27.88 13.89
N LEU A 392 -9.02 28.17 12.60
CA LEU A 392 -9.27 29.50 12.08
C LEU A 392 -10.76 29.79 11.90
N THR A 393 -11.09 31.06 11.93
CA THR A 393 -12.43 31.60 11.60
C THR A 393 -12.33 32.44 10.33
N SER A 394 -13.47 32.68 9.67
CA SER A 394 -13.49 33.40 8.38
C SER A 394 -13.00 34.85 8.47
N ASP A 395 -13.14 35.49 9.61
CA ASP A 395 -12.68 36.86 9.85
C ASP A 395 -11.15 36.96 10.09
N GLN A 396 -10.49 35.87 10.45
CA GLN A 396 -9.04 35.80 10.57
C GLN A 396 -8.33 35.61 9.21
N PHE A 397 -9.04 35.14 8.17
CA PHE A 397 -8.47 34.70 6.93
C PHE A 397 -8.73 35.67 5.78
N VAL A 398 -7.66 36.22 5.22
CA VAL A 398 -7.74 37.21 4.14
C VAL A 398 -6.93 36.77 2.94
N LEU A 399 -7.61 36.63 1.79
CA LEU A 399 -6.95 36.34 0.50
C LEU A 399 -6.68 37.63 -0.26
N SER A 400 -5.51 37.68 -0.88
CA SER A 400 -5.11 38.78 -1.76
C SER A 400 -4.33 38.25 -2.96
N ASN A 401 -3.92 39.12 -3.88
CA ASN A 401 -3.14 38.76 -5.07
C ASN A 401 -3.78 37.62 -5.87
N ASN A 402 -5.09 37.72 -6.15
CA ASN A 402 -5.89 36.71 -6.84
C ASN A 402 -5.81 35.29 -6.22
N GLY A 403 -5.72 35.20 -4.89
CA GLY A 403 -5.67 33.95 -4.15
C GLY A 403 -4.28 33.33 -4.07
N GLN A 404 -3.23 34.06 -4.41
CA GLN A 404 -1.84 33.58 -4.24
C GLN A 404 -1.22 33.96 -2.90
N THR A 405 -1.79 34.94 -2.21
CA THR A 405 -1.31 35.38 -0.89
C THR A 405 -2.41 35.22 0.14
N VAL A 406 -2.09 34.60 1.28
CA VAL A 406 -2.95 34.53 2.46
C VAL A 406 -2.37 35.37 3.58
N THR A 407 -3.23 36.10 4.28
CA THR A 407 -2.91 36.75 5.55
C THR A 407 -3.83 36.20 6.63
N ILE A 408 -3.26 35.69 7.69
CA ILE A 408 -3.99 35.15 8.85
C ILE A 408 -3.74 36.10 10.02
N ASN A 409 -4.81 36.60 10.58
CA ASN A 409 -4.79 37.61 11.65
C ASN A 409 -5.24 36.99 12.99
N GLY A 410 -4.87 37.61 14.09
CA GLY A 410 -5.37 37.25 15.42
C GLY A 410 -4.76 35.97 15.99
N LEU A 411 -3.66 35.50 15.42
CA LEU A 411 -2.89 34.39 15.96
C LEU A 411 -2.17 34.76 17.25
N THR A 412 -1.70 33.78 17.98
CA THR A 412 -0.78 34.02 19.11
C THR A 412 0.46 34.77 18.59
N ALA A 413 0.76 35.92 19.21
CA ALA A 413 1.81 36.81 18.76
C ALA A 413 3.22 36.25 18.99
N SER A 414 4.15 36.59 18.09
CA SER A 414 5.58 36.28 18.21
C SER A 414 5.90 34.77 18.36
N GLN A 415 5.09 33.91 17.76
CA GLN A 415 5.35 32.49 17.71
C GLN A 415 6.27 32.13 16.55
N SER A 416 7.11 31.12 16.75
CA SER A 416 7.98 30.53 15.73
C SER A 416 7.67 29.05 15.53
N ASN A 417 8.16 28.48 14.44
CA ASN A 417 7.90 27.07 14.08
C ASN A 417 6.41 26.72 13.94
N ILE A 418 5.65 27.65 13.36
CA ILE A 418 4.26 27.42 13.05
C ILE A 418 4.19 26.53 11.79
N VAL A 419 3.29 25.57 11.81
CA VAL A 419 2.88 24.80 10.63
C VAL A 419 1.45 25.23 10.27
N VAL A 420 1.27 25.69 9.03
CA VAL A 420 -0.06 26.04 8.50
C VAL A 420 -0.49 24.93 7.53
N SER A 421 -1.51 24.19 7.89
CA SER A 421 -2.16 23.24 6.97
C SER A 421 -3.09 24.00 6.06
N THR A 422 -2.91 23.86 4.74
CA THR A 422 -3.64 24.65 3.74
C THR A 422 -4.21 23.76 2.65
N THR A 423 -5.32 24.18 2.07
CA THR A 423 -5.91 23.58 0.87
C THR A 423 -5.75 24.54 -0.31
N LEU A 424 -5.17 24.02 -1.38
CA LEU A 424 -4.85 24.77 -2.59
C LEU A 424 -5.55 24.16 -3.81
N LYS A 425 -5.92 25.01 -4.75
CA LYS A 425 -6.34 24.62 -6.09
C LYS A 425 -5.17 24.69 -7.05
N LYS A 426 -4.69 23.54 -7.48
CA LYS A 426 -3.61 23.44 -8.45
C LYS A 426 -4.15 23.38 -9.85
N GLN A 427 -3.57 24.18 -10.74
CA GLN A 427 -3.86 24.25 -12.18
C GLN A 427 -2.64 23.73 -12.99
N ALA A 428 -2.76 23.74 -14.30
CA ALA A 428 -1.71 23.27 -15.23
C ALA A 428 -1.23 21.86 -14.90
N LEU A 429 -2.17 20.96 -14.68
CA LEU A 429 -1.91 19.55 -14.32
C LEU A 429 -1.22 18.80 -15.45
N LYS A 430 -0.39 17.85 -15.06
CA LYS A 430 0.34 16.98 -16.01
C LYS A 430 0.29 15.52 -15.55
N SER A 431 0.08 14.63 -16.52
CA SER A 431 0.28 13.19 -16.28
C SER A 431 1.76 12.88 -16.10
N LYS A 432 2.08 12.06 -15.11
CA LYS A 432 3.40 11.44 -14.96
C LYS A 432 3.62 10.45 -16.09
N GLN A 433 4.84 10.32 -16.59
CA GLN A 433 5.18 9.35 -17.61
C GLN A 433 5.70 8.06 -16.99
N LYS A 434 5.48 6.95 -17.66
CA LYS A 434 6.02 5.63 -17.35
C LYS A 434 6.79 5.09 -18.54
N ASP A 435 8.09 4.88 -18.35
CA ASP A 435 8.94 4.24 -19.35
C ASP A 435 8.81 2.72 -19.24
N TYR A 436 8.65 2.05 -20.37
CA TYR A 436 8.60 0.59 -20.42
C TYR A 436 10.00 0.01 -20.55
N ILE A 437 10.53 -0.53 -19.46
CA ILE A 437 11.83 -1.18 -19.40
C ILE A 437 11.68 -2.65 -19.73
N ARG A 438 12.43 -3.12 -20.76
CA ARG A 438 12.39 -4.50 -21.24
C ARG A 438 13.61 -5.30 -20.80
N SER A 439 13.40 -6.59 -20.55
CA SER A 439 14.46 -7.56 -20.29
C SER A 439 15.39 -7.18 -19.14
N GLU A 440 14.85 -6.54 -18.09
CA GLU A 440 15.63 -6.29 -16.87
C GLU A 440 15.91 -7.60 -16.14
N LYS A 441 17.07 -7.71 -15.51
CA LYS A 441 17.58 -8.93 -14.89
C LYS A 441 17.75 -8.74 -13.39
N LEU A 442 17.34 -9.75 -12.62
CA LEU A 442 17.62 -9.86 -11.19
C LEU A 442 18.26 -11.22 -10.90
N GLU A 443 19.40 -11.22 -10.24
CA GLU A 443 19.99 -12.45 -9.69
C GLU A 443 19.62 -12.61 -8.22
N VAL A 444 19.16 -13.81 -7.84
CA VAL A 444 18.96 -14.22 -6.46
C VAL A 444 20.06 -15.18 -6.09
N THR A 445 20.97 -14.72 -5.21
CA THR A 445 22.22 -15.44 -4.87
C THR A 445 22.31 -15.80 -3.38
N LYS A 446 21.19 -15.67 -2.66
CA LYS A 446 21.13 -15.87 -1.21
C LYS A 446 20.34 -17.11 -0.83
N THR A 447 20.68 -17.70 0.30
CA THR A 447 20.03 -18.88 0.89
C THR A 447 19.89 -18.74 2.40
N ALA A 448 18.90 -19.41 3.02
CA ALA A 448 18.70 -19.43 4.47
C ALA A 448 19.77 -20.28 5.18
N VAL A 449 20.29 -21.30 4.52
CA VAL A 449 21.19 -22.31 5.13
C VAL A 449 22.63 -21.85 5.10
N GLY A 450 23.41 -22.23 6.12
CA GLY A 450 24.86 -22.06 6.14
C GLY A 450 25.51 -22.80 4.94
N VAL A 451 26.32 -22.09 4.16
CA VAL A 451 26.62 -22.43 2.80
C VAL A 451 27.94 -23.15 2.65
N ASN A 452 27.95 -24.22 1.87
CA ASN A 452 29.13 -24.62 1.16
C ASN A 452 29.22 -23.82 -0.15
N THR A 453 29.87 -22.65 -0.11
CA THR A 453 30.03 -21.76 -1.26
C THR A 453 30.68 -22.41 -2.48
N SER A 454 31.46 -23.46 -2.28
CA SER A 454 32.09 -24.22 -3.38
C SER A 454 31.07 -25.04 -4.19
N LEU A 455 29.94 -25.42 -3.59
CA LEU A 455 28.89 -26.20 -4.26
C LEU A 455 27.75 -25.37 -4.83
N THR A 456 27.38 -24.27 -4.19
CA THR A 456 26.21 -23.49 -4.56
C THR A 456 26.55 -22.07 -5.00
N GLY A 457 27.74 -21.58 -4.61
CA GLY A 457 28.13 -20.19 -4.86
C GLY A 457 27.27 -19.11 -4.16
N MET A 458 26.39 -19.51 -3.23
CA MET A 458 25.44 -18.62 -2.57
C MET A 458 25.94 -18.17 -1.20
N THR A 459 25.45 -17.02 -0.77
CA THR A 459 25.70 -16.45 0.56
C THR A 459 24.48 -16.62 1.45
N LYS A 460 24.69 -16.71 2.78
CA LYS A 460 23.60 -16.79 3.74
C LYS A 460 22.93 -15.42 3.91
N ALA A 461 21.60 -15.42 3.92
CA ALA A 461 20.79 -14.27 4.32
C ALA A 461 19.71 -14.67 5.32
N THR A 462 19.39 -13.77 6.23
CA THR A 462 18.27 -13.93 7.18
C THR A 462 16.97 -13.34 6.66
N GLY A 463 17.02 -12.32 5.78
CA GLY A 463 15.87 -11.64 5.25
C GLY A 463 14.97 -12.53 4.38
N TYR A 464 13.73 -12.74 4.79
CA TYR A 464 12.72 -13.43 3.99
C TYR A 464 12.39 -12.64 2.73
N GLY A 465 12.22 -13.34 1.62
CA GLY A 465 11.96 -12.76 0.31
C GLY A 465 13.19 -12.47 -0.54
N LEU A 466 14.40 -12.71 -0.01
CA LEU A 466 15.67 -12.53 -0.72
C LEU A 466 16.36 -13.87 -1.08
N ARG A 467 15.84 -15.00 -0.62
CA ARG A 467 16.49 -16.31 -0.69
C ARG A 467 15.81 -17.17 -1.75
N VAL A 468 16.58 -18.03 -2.41
CA VAL A 468 16.08 -18.89 -3.50
C VAL A 468 14.99 -19.85 -3.06
N GLU A 469 15.05 -20.35 -1.81
CA GLU A 469 14.09 -21.29 -1.24
C GLU A 469 12.83 -20.64 -0.67
N ASP A 470 12.78 -19.34 -0.53
CA ASP A 470 11.61 -18.64 0.01
C ASP A 470 10.36 -18.93 -0.83
N ARG A 471 9.22 -19.00 -0.16
CA ARG A 471 7.94 -19.16 -0.85
C ARG A 471 7.62 -17.99 -1.75
N GLU A 472 8.00 -16.80 -1.31
CA GLU A 472 7.83 -15.55 -2.01
C GLU A 472 9.18 -14.88 -2.17
N ILE A 473 9.56 -14.61 -3.39
CA ILE A 473 10.83 -13.96 -3.75
C ILE A 473 10.51 -12.57 -4.23
N SER A 474 11.02 -11.55 -3.55
CA SER A 474 10.88 -10.16 -3.97
C SER A 474 11.68 -9.90 -5.24
N LEU A 475 11.06 -9.18 -6.17
CA LEU A 475 11.76 -8.67 -7.35
C LEU A 475 12.42 -7.30 -7.08
N ASN A 476 12.34 -6.81 -5.84
CA ASN A 476 12.95 -5.58 -5.33
C ASN A 476 12.55 -4.28 -6.06
N LYS A 477 11.55 -4.38 -6.91
CA LYS A 477 10.97 -3.27 -7.69
C LYS A 477 9.46 -3.43 -7.80
N CYS A 478 8.76 -2.33 -7.96
CA CYS A 478 7.33 -2.31 -8.23
C CYS A 478 7.04 -2.28 -9.73
N ASP A 479 5.76 -2.44 -10.07
CA ASP A 479 5.19 -2.24 -11.40
C ASP A 479 5.77 -3.18 -12.47
N ILE A 480 6.13 -4.41 -12.07
CA ILE A 480 6.54 -5.47 -12.99
C ILE A 480 5.30 -6.02 -13.70
N VAL A 481 5.34 -5.98 -15.02
CA VAL A 481 4.21 -6.31 -15.88
C VAL A 481 4.17 -7.81 -16.16
N LYS A 482 5.34 -8.39 -16.47
CA LYS A 482 5.48 -9.81 -16.80
C LYS A 482 6.88 -10.31 -16.48
N VAL A 483 6.98 -11.59 -16.17
CA VAL A 483 8.23 -12.32 -16.06
C VAL A 483 8.41 -13.12 -17.35
N LEU A 484 9.56 -12.96 -17.99
CA LEU A 484 9.92 -13.64 -19.22
C LEU A 484 10.49 -15.02 -18.95
N GLY A 485 11.28 -15.16 -17.87
CA GLY A 485 11.86 -16.41 -17.45
C GLY A 485 12.49 -16.37 -16.09
N VAL A 486 12.47 -17.52 -15.41
CA VAL A 486 13.19 -17.80 -14.17
C VAL A 486 14.10 -18.99 -14.43
N PHE A 487 15.39 -18.78 -14.31
CA PHE A 487 16.42 -19.77 -14.65
C PHE A 487 17.22 -20.15 -13.41
N GLU A 488 17.27 -21.43 -13.09
CA GLU A 488 18.09 -21.96 -12.00
C GLU A 488 19.43 -22.45 -12.56
N SER A 489 20.54 -22.13 -11.87
CA SER A 489 21.86 -22.60 -12.22
C SER A 489 21.96 -24.10 -12.07
N ILE A 490 22.82 -24.74 -12.88
CA ILE A 490 23.17 -26.15 -12.75
C ILE A 490 24.42 -26.39 -11.87
N ASP A 491 25.17 -25.33 -11.58
CA ASP A 491 26.42 -25.36 -10.80
C ASP A 491 26.50 -24.17 -9.80
N ALA A 492 27.70 -23.82 -9.35
CA ALA A 492 27.96 -22.73 -8.41
C ALA A 492 28.00 -21.32 -9.08
N ASN A 493 28.05 -21.30 -10.42
CA ASN A 493 28.11 -20.04 -11.15
C ASN A 493 26.71 -19.44 -11.27
N SER A 494 26.63 -18.19 -11.73
CA SER A 494 25.36 -17.54 -12.07
C SER A 494 24.71 -18.23 -13.28
N PRO A 495 23.37 -18.34 -13.32
CA PRO A 495 22.67 -18.85 -14.49
C PRO A 495 22.98 -18.01 -15.73
N THR A 496 23.06 -18.66 -16.88
CA THR A 496 23.24 -18.01 -18.17
C THR A 496 22.01 -18.20 -19.05
N LEU A 497 21.88 -17.41 -20.08
CA LEU A 497 20.82 -17.50 -21.09
C LEU A 497 21.37 -18.05 -22.40
N ASP A 498 20.48 -18.58 -23.21
CA ASP A 498 20.84 -19.06 -24.55
C ASP A 498 21.37 -17.88 -25.39
N LYS A 499 22.42 -18.14 -26.18
CA LYS A 499 23.09 -17.13 -27.03
C LYS A 499 22.93 -17.50 -28.49
N LEU A 500 22.63 -16.49 -29.28
CA LEU A 500 22.60 -16.60 -30.72
C LEU A 500 23.76 -15.82 -31.31
N THR A 501 24.51 -16.47 -32.23
CA THR A 501 25.63 -15.87 -32.93
C THR A 501 25.26 -15.69 -34.40
N PHE A 502 25.54 -14.50 -34.95
CA PHE A 502 25.21 -14.06 -36.29
C PHE A 502 26.46 -13.63 -37.05
N PRO A 503 26.38 -13.45 -38.39
CA PRO A 503 27.50 -12.99 -39.23
C PRO A 503 28.05 -11.64 -38.78
N SER A 504 29.34 -11.43 -39.06
CA SER A 504 29.99 -10.13 -38.89
C SER A 504 29.39 -9.06 -39.79
N GLY A 505 29.44 -7.79 -39.33
CA GLY A 505 29.02 -6.64 -40.15
C GLY A 505 27.61 -6.12 -39.79
N LEU A 506 26.87 -6.79 -38.92
CA LEU A 506 25.52 -6.38 -38.49
C LEU A 506 25.53 -5.30 -37.38
N ALA A 507 26.62 -5.24 -36.60
CA ALA A 507 26.74 -4.36 -35.43
C ALA A 507 25.52 -4.41 -34.52
N LEU A 508 25.10 -5.62 -34.11
CA LEU A 508 23.90 -5.86 -33.33
C LEU A 508 23.88 -5.08 -32.00
N ASN A 509 25.04 -4.87 -31.39
CA ASN A 509 25.16 -4.06 -30.17
C ASN A 509 24.72 -2.60 -30.32
N THR A 510 24.59 -2.09 -31.54
CA THR A 510 24.17 -0.71 -31.85
C THR A 510 22.90 -0.63 -32.69
N ASN A 511 22.64 -1.65 -33.51
CA ASN A 511 21.53 -1.62 -34.47
C ASN A 511 20.31 -2.40 -34.03
N ALA A 512 20.50 -3.43 -33.18
CA ALA A 512 19.38 -4.16 -32.58
C ALA A 512 18.85 -3.46 -31.33
N ILE A 513 17.60 -3.72 -31.00
CA ILE A 513 16.91 -3.08 -29.87
C ILE A 513 16.82 -4.08 -28.71
N LEU A 514 17.29 -3.67 -27.52
CA LEU A 514 17.15 -4.48 -26.33
C LEU A 514 15.66 -4.76 -26.03
N GLY A 515 15.34 -6.02 -25.82
CA GLY A 515 13.97 -6.43 -25.51
C GLY A 515 13.06 -6.54 -26.74
N GLU A 516 13.56 -6.37 -27.96
CA GLU A 516 12.77 -6.66 -29.16
C GLU A 516 12.53 -8.17 -29.31
N LYS A 517 11.44 -8.50 -29.98
CA LYS A 517 11.15 -9.89 -30.35
C LYS A 517 11.91 -10.24 -31.63
N ILE A 518 12.37 -11.49 -31.65
CA ILE A 518 12.98 -12.08 -32.83
C ILE A 518 12.24 -13.36 -33.20
N THR A 519 12.12 -13.63 -34.48
CA THR A 519 11.33 -14.77 -35.01
C THR A 519 12.15 -15.57 -36.01
N GLY A 520 12.17 -16.89 -35.85
CA GLY A 520 12.78 -17.83 -36.80
C GLY A 520 11.88 -18.07 -38.01
N SER A 521 12.42 -18.04 -39.20
CA SER A 521 11.65 -18.22 -40.44
C SER A 521 11.22 -19.69 -40.67
N THR A 522 11.94 -20.65 -40.11
CA THR A 522 11.70 -22.07 -40.33
C THR A 522 11.16 -22.74 -39.08
N SER A 523 11.73 -22.41 -37.92
CA SER A 523 11.32 -22.98 -36.64
C SER A 523 10.06 -22.34 -36.07
N GLU A 524 9.67 -21.14 -36.55
CA GLU A 524 8.62 -20.29 -35.98
C GLU A 524 8.87 -19.94 -34.50
N ALA A 525 10.07 -20.22 -34.01
CA ALA A 525 10.49 -19.86 -32.65
C ALA A 525 10.42 -18.36 -32.44
N ILE A 526 9.87 -17.93 -31.31
CA ILE A 526 9.83 -16.52 -30.89
C ILE A 526 10.63 -16.39 -29.61
N ALA A 527 11.55 -15.44 -29.59
CA ALA A 527 12.28 -15.08 -28.39
C ALA A 527 12.35 -13.55 -28.22
N GLN A 528 12.66 -13.13 -27.01
CA GLN A 528 12.96 -11.74 -26.70
C GLN A 528 14.45 -11.57 -26.47
N VAL A 529 15.04 -10.54 -27.04
CA VAL A 529 16.47 -10.20 -26.85
C VAL A 529 16.65 -9.73 -25.41
N SER A 530 17.46 -10.44 -24.64
CA SER A 530 17.73 -10.16 -23.24
C SER A 530 19.01 -9.39 -22.98
N SER A 531 20.00 -9.51 -23.87
CA SER A 531 21.23 -8.70 -23.86
C SER A 531 21.83 -8.59 -25.26
N LEU A 532 22.45 -7.48 -25.54
CA LEU A 532 23.26 -7.23 -26.71
C LEU A 532 24.74 -7.39 -26.31
N LEU A 533 25.29 -8.62 -26.48
CA LEU A 533 26.61 -8.98 -25.95
C LEU A 533 27.75 -8.40 -26.79
N SER A 534 27.60 -8.44 -28.12
CA SER A 534 28.61 -7.96 -29.05
C SER A 534 27.97 -7.57 -30.37
N ALA A 535 28.81 -7.15 -31.34
CA ALA A 535 28.37 -6.86 -32.70
C ALA A 535 27.73 -8.05 -33.44
N THR A 536 27.94 -9.28 -32.94
CA THR A 536 27.46 -10.52 -33.55
C THR A 536 26.69 -11.44 -32.63
N GLN A 537 26.55 -11.11 -31.31
CA GLN A 537 25.95 -12.01 -30.36
C GLN A 537 24.88 -11.32 -29.51
N VAL A 538 23.77 -12.03 -29.32
CA VAL A 538 22.70 -11.62 -28.40
C VAL A 538 22.37 -12.77 -27.43
N GLU A 539 21.96 -12.43 -26.20
CA GLU A 539 21.27 -13.37 -25.31
C GLU A 539 19.77 -13.25 -25.50
N ILE A 540 19.09 -14.38 -25.36
CA ILE A 540 17.64 -14.45 -25.59
C ILE A 540 16.91 -15.17 -24.46
N VAL A 541 15.61 -14.89 -24.37
CA VAL A 541 14.61 -15.69 -23.61
C VAL A 541 13.54 -16.13 -24.60
N TYR A 542 13.34 -17.44 -24.73
CA TYR A 542 12.27 -17.97 -25.57
C TYR A 542 10.89 -17.61 -25.01
N LEU A 543 9.99 -17.17 -25.85
CA LEU A 543 8.60 -16.89 -25.52
C LEU A 543 7.64 -18.00 -25.96
N THR A 544 8.11 -18.91 -26.81
CA THR A 544 7.41 -20.10 -27.31
C THR A 544 8.18 -21.37 -26.91
N SER A 545 7.57 -22.54 -27.11
CA SER A 545 8.22 -23.85 -26.89
C SER A 545 9.21 -24.19 -27.98
N GLU A 546 9.00 -23.67 -29.18
CA GLU A 546 9.84 -23.86 -30.36
C GLU A 546 11.21 -23.23 -30.14
N LYS A 547 12.26 -23.87 -30.67
CA LYS A 547 13.61 -23.36 -30.58
C LYS A 547 14.17 -23.05 -31.97
N PHE A 548 15.03 -22.04 -32.04
CA PHE A 548 15.72 -21.71 -33.29
C PHE A 548 16.54 -22.88 -33.81
N VAL A 549 16.70 -22.93 -35.12
CA VAL A 549 17.51 -23.92 -35.82
C VAL A 549 18.71 -23.24 -36.48
N GLN A 550 19.89 -23.80 -36.30
CA GLN A 550 21.09 -23.26 -36.93
C GLN A 550 20.93 -23.21 -38.46
N GLY A 551 21.30 -22.10 -39.06
CA GLY A 551 21.20 -21.89 -40.50
C GLY A 551 19.89 -21.26 -40.98
N GLU A 552 18.87 -21.11 -40.09
CA GLU A 552 17.65 -20.39 -40.48
C GLU A 552 17.84 -18.87 -40.48
N VAL A 553 16.93 -18.18 -41.12
CA VAL A 553 16.85 -16.73 -41.10
C VAL A 553 16.08 -16.29 -39.85
N VAL A 554 16.69 -15.41 -39.07
CA VAL A 554 16.08 -14.78 -37.91
C VAL A 554 15.75 -13.35 -38.21
N ASN A 555 14.51 -12.97 -37.96
CA ASN A 555 14.00 -11.61 -38.14
C ASN A 555 13.89 -10.89 -36.79
N PHE A 556 14.52 -9.72 -36.71
CA PHE A 556 14.41 -8.81 -35.56
C PHE A 556 13.27 -7.84 -35.88
N ASN A 557 12.18 -7.93 -35.11
CA ASN A 557 10.90 -7.37 -35.54
C ASN A 557 10.79 -5.84 -35.44
N GLU A 558 11.61 -5.20 -34.60
CA GLU A 558 11.57 -3.75 -34.42
C GLU A 558 12.72 -3.04 -35.12
N SER A 559 13.93 -3.60 -35.11
CA SER A 559 15.09 -3.09 -35.79
C SER A 559 15.11 -3.42 -37.28
N ASN A 560 14.19 -4.28 -37.77
CA ASN A 560 14.08 -4.71 -39.16
C ASN A 560 15.36 -5.40 -39.72
N ILE A 561 16.13 -6.04 -38.83
CA ILE A 561 17.29 -6.83 -39.25
C ILE A 561 16.81 -8.24 -39.56
N SER A 562 17.23 -8.74 -40.75
CA SER A 562 16.99 -10.12 -41.16
C SER A 562 18.34 -10.76 -41.47
N THR A 563 18.68 -11.85 -40.80
CA THR A 563 20.01 -12.45 -40.89
C THR A 563 20.02 -13.93 -40.60
N THR A 564 20.98 -14.69 -41.14
CA THR A 564 21.10 -16.11 -40.93
C THR A 564 21.77 -16.41 -39.61
N LEU A 565 21.18 -17.31 -38.80
CA LEU A 565 21.72 -17.78 -37.54
C LEU A 565 22.90 -18.70 -37.76
N GLN A 566 24.08 -18.33 -37.28
CA GLN A 566 25.31 -19.13 -37.44
C GLN A 566 25.49 -20.20 -36.37
N GLU A 567 25.21 -19.84 -35.10
CA GLU A 567 25.46 -20.76 -33.99
C GLU A 567 24.47 -20.47 -32.85
N ILE A 568 24.09 -21.53 -32.17
CA ILE A 568 23.29 -21.50 -30.92
C ILE A 568 24.16 -22.07 -29.80
N THR A 569 24.40 -21.25 -28.78
CA THR A 569 25.03 -21.71 -27.54
C THR A 569 23.96 -21.84 -26.46
N GLU A 570 23.61 -23.09 -26.14
CA GLU A 570 22.62 -23.35 -25.06
C GLU A 570 23.23 -23.03 -23.69
N SER A 571 22.41 -22.44 -22.83
CA SER A 571 22.84 -21.97 -21.50
C SER A 571 23.12 -23.12 -20.51
N GLY A 572 22.48 -24.26 -20.65
CA GLY A 572 22.45 -25.31 -19.66
C GLY A 572 21.63 -25.01 -18.41
N SER A 573 21.20 -23.78 -18.19
CA SER A 573 20.35 -23.39 -17.04
C SER A 573 18.97 -24.03 -17.13
N LEU A 574 18.38 -24.34 -15.97
CA LEU A 574 17.05 -24.93 -15.90
C LEU A 574 15.99 -23.82 -15.91
N ASN A 575 15.13 -23.83 -16.91
CA ASN A 575 13.96 -22.95 -16.92
C ASN A 575 12.88 -23.48 -15.97
N ILE A 576 12.64 -22.75 -14.88
CA ILE A 576 11.68 -23.08 -13.84
C ILE A 576 10.54 -22.05 -13.72
N THR A 577 10.29 -21.29 -14.77
CA THR A 577 9.27 -20.23 -14.77
C THR A 577 7.88 -20.73 -14.40
N ASN A 578 7.53 -21.94 -14.81
CA ASN A 578 6.22 -22.55 -14.61
C ASN A 578 5.88 -22.87 -13.14
N ILE A 579 6.89 -22.92 -12.24
CA ILE A 579 6.66 -23.18 -10.82
C ILE A 579 6.26 -21.96 -10.01
N PHE A 580 6.31 -20.76 -10.64
CA PHE A 580 5.98 -19.48 -9.98
C PHE A 580 4.76 -18.82 -10.59
N ASP A 581 4.06 -18.07 -9.76
CA ASP A 581 3.07 -17.06 -10.14
C ASP A 581 3.63 -15.67 -9.85
N LEU A 582 3.30 -14.69 -10.68
CA LEU A 582 3.70 -13.30 -10.49
C LEU A 582 2.61 -12.52 -9.73
N ASP A 583 2.92 -12.00 -8.55
CA ASP A 583 2.20 -10.89 -7.94
C ASP A 583 2.83 -9.58 -8.40
N LYS A 584 2.05 -8.76 -9.12
CA LYS A 584 2.52 -7.50 -9.71
C LYS A 584 2.67 -6.36 -8.69
N GLY A 585 2.31 -6.58 -7.43
CA GLY A 585 2.39 -5.55 -6.38
C GLY A 585 1.37 -4.42 -6.51
N GLN A 586 0.30 -4.59 -7.29
CA GLN A 586 -0.72 -3.56 -7.50
C GLN A 586 -1.73 -3.54 -6.34
N ARG A 587 -1.38 -2.87 -5.23
CA ARG A 587 -2.28 -2.71 -4.08
C ARG A 587 -3.25 -1.54 -4.32
N ASP A 588 -4.39 -1.53 -3.65
CA ASP A 588 -5.38 -0.44 -3.81
C ASP A 588 -4.82 0.92 -3.37
N GLN A 589 -3.92 0.94 -2.40
CA GLN A 589 -3.41 2.18 -1.80
C GLN A 589 -1.97 2.51 -2.19
N PHE A 590 -1.20 1.58 -2.76
CA PHE A 590 0.20 1.81 -3.15
C PHE A 590 0.70 0.78 -4.16
N TYR A 591 1.82 1.10 -4.83
CA TYR A 591 2.57 0.13 -5.61
C TYR A 591 3.59 -0.55 -4.69
N ASP A 592 3.34 -1.84 -4.41
CA ASP A 592 4.22 -2.70 -3.60
C ASP A 592 5.31 -3.34 -4.46
N TYR A 593 6.32 -3.95 -3.83
CA TYR A 593 7.26 -4.82 -4.54
C TYR A 593 6.51 -5.94 -5.24
N SER A 594 6.81 -6.11 -6.52
CA SER A 594 6.38 -7.31 -7.22
C SER A 594 7.13 -8.51 -6.69
N ARG A 595 6.48 -9.67 -6.64
CA ARG A 595 7.07 -10.90 -6.09
C ARG A 595 6.72 -12.12 -6.91
N LEU A 596 7.63 -13.10 -6.93
CA LEU A 596 7.36 -14.45 -7.42
C LEU A 596 6.84 -15.28 -6.26
N ILE A 597 5.69 -15.92 -6.46
CA ILE A 597 5.07 -16.81 -5.47
C ILE A 597 5.22 -18.25 -5.97
N ARG A 598 6.01 -19.06 -5.28
CA ARG A 598 6.19 -20.46 -5.63
C ARG A 598 4.90 -21.25 -5.35
N LYS A 599 4.44 -22.00 -6.34
CA LYS A 599 3.26 -22.86 -6.23
C LYS A 599 3.49 -23.98 -5.19
N SER A 600 2.44 -24.35 -4.45
CA SER A 600 2.56 -25.23 -3.28
C SER A 600 3.01 -26.66 -3.58
N ASN A 601 2.81 -27.13 -4.80
CA ASN A 601 3.14 -28.49 -5.25
C ASN A 601 4.57 -28.64 -5.77
N PHE A 602 5.37 -27.57 -5.76
CA PHE A 602 6.76 -27.62 -6.24
C PHE A 602 7.78 -27.44 -5.11
N ALA A 603 8.87 -28.18 -5.21
CA ALA A 603 10.00 -28.04 -4.30
C ALA A 603 10.70 -26.68 -4.49
N PRO A 604 11.36 -26.14 -3.44
CA PRO A 604 12.13 -24.92 -3.57
C PRO A 604 13.37 -25.12 -4.47
N PRO A 605 13.77 -24.08 -5.22
CA PRO A 605 15.07 -24.06 -5.89
C PRO A 605 16.23 -24.20 -4.89
N LYS A 606 17.35 -24.71 -5.36
CA LYS A 606 18.51 -25.00 -4.51
C LYS A 606 19.78 -24.26 -4.92
N ARG A 607 19.72 -23.51 -6.02
CA ARG A 607 20.85 -22.81 -6.62
C ARG A 607 20.46 -21.39 -6.99
N LYS A 608 21.43 -20.60 -7.41
CA LYS A 608 21.21 -19.23 -7.86
C LYS A 608 20.14 -19.17 -8.93
N LEU A 609 19.35 -18.10 -8.88
CA LEU A 609 18.32 -17.80 -9.87
C LEU A 609 18.68 -16.55 -10.66
N LEU A 610 18.38 -16.58 -11.96
CA LEU A 610 18.32 -15.43 -12.82
C LEU A 610 16.86 -15.22 -13.23
N ILE A 611 16.31 -14.06 -12.93
CA ILE A 611 14.94 -13.68 -13.25
C ILE A 611 14.99 -12.57 -14.30
N VAL A 612 14.30 -12.75 -15.42
CA VAL A 612 14.21 -11.78 -16.51
C VAL A 612 12.77 -11.30 -16.61
N TYR A 613 12.55 -9.98 -16.60
CA TYR A 613 11.22 -9.39 -16.57
C TYR A 613 11.14 -8.05 -17.30
N ASP A 614 9.90 -7.66 -17.63
CA ASP A 614 9.58 -6.32 -18.13
C ASP A 614 8.78 -5.55 -17.07
N ARG A 615 9.02 -4.25 -16.92
CA ARG A 615 8.34 -3.37 -15.95
C ARG A 615 8.11 -1.96 -16.48
N TYR A 616 7.26 -1.24 -15.80
CA TYR A 616 7.18 0.21 -15.93
C TYR A 616 8.08 0.90 -14.91
N ASP A 617 8.73 1.96 -15.35
CA ASP A 617 9.48 2.88 -14.50
C ASP A 617 8.92 4.30 -14.64
N ALA A 618 8.62 4.95 -13.52
CA ALA A 618 8.20 6.34 -13.53
C ALA A 618 9.39 7.31 -13.51
N GLY A 619 10.58 6.82 -13.18
CA GLY A 619 11.80 7.63 -13.12
C GLY A 619 11.63 8.91 -12.31
N THR A 620 12.13 10.02 -12.86
CA THR A 620 12.03 11.38 -12.28
C THR A 620 10.89 12.20 -12.90
N SER A 621 9.85 11.55 -13.41
CA SER A 621 8.71 12.23 -14.03
C SER A 621 8.08 13.28 -13.11
N THR A 622 7.89 14.49 -13.62
CA THR A 622 7.46 15.68 -12.88
C THR A 622 5.93 15.89 -12.86
N GLY A 623 5.14 14.92 -13.34
CA GLY A 623 3.68 15.04 -13.36
C GLY A 623 3.03 14.94 -11.96
N ASP A 624 1.72 15.10 -11.92
CA ASP A 624 0.93 15.12 -10.69
C ASP A 624 0.41 13.73 -10.31
N PHE A 625 0.00 12.93 -11.30
CA PHE A 625 -0.62 11.61 -11.13
C PHE A 625 -0.41 10.75 -12.38
N PHE A 626 -0.72 9.47 -12.28
CA PHE A 626 -0.75 8.59 -13.44
C PHE A 626 -2.17 8.52 -14.04
N THR A 627 -2.23 8.48 -15.37
CA THR A 627 -3.46 8.34 -16.15
C THR A 627 -3.22 7.42 -17.34
N VAL A 628 -4.19 7.33 -18.24
CA VAL A 628 -3.99 6.65 -19.54
C VAL A 628 -2.80 7.24 -20.31
N SER A 629 -2.61 8.55 -20.28
CA SER A 629 -1.48 9.23 -20.97
C SER A 629 -0.11 8.94 -20.36
N SER A 630 -0.05 8.22 -19.24
CA SER A 630 1.19 7.74 -18.63
C SER A 630 1.78 6.51 -19.32
N TYR A 631 1.02 5.87 -20.19
CA TYR A 631 1.37 4.62 -20.85
C TYR A 631 1.46 4.82 -22.37
N ASP A 632 2.35 4.06 -23.03
CA ASP A 632 2.40 4.03 -24.47
C ASP A 632 1.11 3.45 -25.05
N GLU A 633 0.58 4.09 -26.09
CA GLU A 633 -0.68 3.68 -26.72
C GLU A 633 -0.60 2.26 -27.30
N GLU A 634 0.54 1.85 -27.83
CA GLU A 634 0.79 0.50 -28.34
C GLU A 634 0.62 -0.61 -27.30
N ARG A 635 0.67 -0.26 -26.00
CA ARG A 635 0.59 -1.20 -24.88
C ARG A 635 -0.78 -1.25 -24.22
N TYR A 636 -1.72 -0.40 -24.60
CA TYR A 636 -3.04 -0.32 -23.95
C TYR A 636 -3.80 -1.64 -23.89
N GLY A 637 -3.63 -2.52 -24.86
CA GLY A 637 -4.32 -3.80 -24.92
C GLY A 637 -3.63 -4.94 -24.16
N LYS A 638 -2.36 -4.80 -23.77
CA LYS A 638 -1.50 -5.94 -23.39
C LYS A 638 -0.89 -5.81 -22.00
N ASP A 639 -0.34 -4.64 -21.67
CA ASP A 639 0.63 -4.50 -20.60
C ASP A 639 0.18 -3.58 -19.45
N ILE A 640 -0.99 -2.93 -19.53
CA ILE A 640 -1.50 -2.09 -18.43
C ILE A 640 -1.98 -2.97 -17.27
N PRO A 641 -1.47 -2.76 -16.05
CA PRO A 641 -1.89 -3.56 -14.92
C PRO A 641 -3.31 -3.20 -14.46
N ASN A 642 -3.93 -4.15 -13.77
CA ASN A 642 -5.15 -3.92 -13.00
C ASN A 642 -4.81 -3.66 -11.55
N ILE A 643 -5.55 -2.75 -10.92
CA ILE A 643 -5.38 -2.33 -9.54
C ILE A 643 -6.23 -3.21 -8.62
N GLY A 644 -5.62 -3.68 -7.55
CA GLY A 644 -6.27 -4.26 -6.39
C GLY A 644 -7.22 -5.41 -6.65
N LYS A 645 -8.05 -5.68 -5.67
CA LYS A 645 -9.03 -6.77 -5.68
C LYS A 645 -10.18 -6.55 -6.68
N ASN A 646 -10.55 -5.30 -6.93
CA ASN A 646 -11.64 -4.93 -7.82
C ASN A 646 -11.24 -4.95 -9.30
N ASN A 647 -10.00 -5.27 -9.60
CA ASN A 647 -9.49 -5.47 -10.95
C ASN A 647 -9.73 -4.26 -11.88
N VAL A 648 -9.60 -3.05 -11.34
CA VAL A 648 -9.76 -1.81 -12.10
C VAL A 648 -8.51 -1.59 -12.94
N ARG A 649 -8.68 -1.35 -14.24
CA ARG A 649 -7.56 -1.07 -15.13
C ARG A 649 -6.91 0.26 -14.75
N ALA A 650 -5.60 0.31 -14.58
CA ALA A 650 -4.89 1.50 -14.11
C ALA A 650 -5.06 2.71 -15.04
N SER A 651 -5.19 2.49 -16.36
CA SER A 651 -5.46 3.57 -17.33
C SER A 651 -6.87 4.17 -17.25
N ASP A 652 -7.80 3.51 -16.55
CA ASP A 652 -9.16 4.01 -16.38
C ASP A 652 -9.31 4.78 -15.05
N THR A 653 -8.20 5.26 -14.51
CA THR A 653 -8.14 5.97 -13.23
C THR A 653 -7.26 7.23 -13.32
N ILE A 654 -7.48 8.14 -12.39
CA ILE A 654 -6.49 9.13 -11.96
C ILE A 654 -5.80 8.51 -10.74
N ASP A 655 -4.54 8.11 -10.89
CA ASP A 655 -3.85 7.28 -9.92
C ASP A 655 -2.81 8.09 -9.14
N PHE A 656 -3.06 8.25 -7.84
CA PHE A 656 -2.23 9.00 -6.91
C PHE A 656 -1.38 8.10 -6.01
N ARG A 657 -1.46 6.78 -6.20
CA ARG A 657 -0.79 5.81 -5.31
C ARG A 657 0.70 6.06 -5.22
N PRO A 658 1.28 6.12 -4.00
CA PRO A 658 2.72 6.15 -3.82
C PRO A 658 3.36 4.82 -4.29
N ARG A 659 4.62 4.87 -4.67
CA ARG A 659 5.37 3.71 -5.18
C ARG A 659 6.51 3.39 -4.24
N VAL A 660 6.71 2.10 -3.95
CA VAL A 660 7.90 1.67 -3.23
C VAL A 660 9.16 1.95 -4.05
N SER A 661 10.19 2.44 -3.39
CA SER A 661 11.53 2.63 -3.97
C SER A 661 12.20 1.27 -4.24
N GLY A 662 13.18 1.23 -5.13
CA GLY A 662 13.95 0.01 -5.35
C GLY A 662 14.67 -0.44 -4.07
N TYR A 663 14.62 -1.73 -3.76
CA TYR A 663 15.25 -2.29 -2.56
C TYR A 663 16.62 -2.89 -2.87
N SER A 664 17.60 -2.62 -2.01
CA SER A 664 18.97 -3.14 -2.12
C SER A 664 19.55 -3.63 -0.79
N GLY A 665 18.75 -3.72 0.26
CA GLY A 665 19.17 -4.13 1.60
C GLY A 665 19.36 -5.64 1.75
N ASP A 666 19.81 -6.06 2.93
CA ASP A 666 20.03 -7.47 3.30
C ASP A 666 18.94 -8.06 4.20
N GLU A 667 18.06 -7.21 4.72
CA GLU A 667 16.88 -7.59 5.49
C GLU A 667 15.70 -7.90 4.56
N SER A 668 14.56 -8.27 5.12
CA SER A 668 13.38 -8.54 4.30
C SER A 668 12.85 -7.28 3.62
N PRO A 669 12.68 -7.27 2.29
CA PRO A 669 12.01 -6.17 1.59
C PRO A 669 10.52 -6.07 1.95
N PHE A 670 9.94 -7.12 2.52
CA PHE A 670 8.52 -7.15 2.92
C PHE A 670 8.29 -6.59 4.32
N ALA A 671 9.34 -6.33 5.10
CA ALA A 671 9.22 -5.66 6.39
C ALA A 671 8.61 -4.27 6.22
N PHE A 672 7.70 -3.91 7.12
CA PHE A 672 6.96 -2.65 7.02
C PHE A 672 7.91 -1.44 6.93
N GLN A 673 8.94 -1.39 7.79
CA GLN A 673 9.91 -0.30 7.82
C GLN A 673 10.83 -0.25 6.60
N ASN A 674 11.01 -1.35 5.87
CA ASN A 674 11.90 -1.41 4.71
C ASN A 674 11.20 -1.02 3.39
N ARG A 675 9.90 -0.85 3.42
CA ARG A 675 9.13 -0.30 2.30
C ARG A 675 9.19 1.22 2.33
N THR A 676 10.17 1.78 1.65
CA THR A 676 10.29 3.22 1.48
C THR A 676 9.56 3.66 0.22
N PHE A 677 8.87 4.79 0.28
CA PHE A 677 8.08 5.27 -0.85
C PHE A 677 8.82 6.42 -1.53
N SER A 678 9.10 6.30 -2.82
CA SER A 678 9.58 7.43 -3.57
C SER A 678 8.44 8.45 -3.69
N SER A 679 8.54 9.54 -2.93
CA SER A 679 7.89 10.77 -3.34
C SER A 679 8.50 11.10 -4.69
N SER A 680 7.73 11.00 -5.78
CA SER A 680 8.20 11.59 -7.02
C SER A 680 8.43 13.06 -6.75
N VAL A 681 9.67 13.33 -6.42
CA VAL A 681 10.36 14.60 -6.41
C VAL A 681 9.44 15.83 -6.42
N ASN A 682 9.48 16.61 -5.36
CA ASN A 682 8.99 17.97 -5.26
C ASN A 682 7.48 18.23 -5.27
N SER A 683 6.60 17.27 -5.42
CA SER A 683 5.22 17.55 -5.11
C SER A 683 4.97 17.34 -3.61
N SER A 684 5.32 18.32 -2.84
CA SER A 684 4.81 18.50 -1.48
C SER A 684 3.28 18.68 -1.43
N PHE A 685 2.60 18.37 -2.54
CA PHE A 685 1.15 18.44 -2.67
C PHE A 685 0.54 17.06 -2.51
N ILE A 686 -0.41 16.94 -1.62
CA ILE A 686 -1.18 15.74 -1.39
C ILE A 686 -2.60 16.02 -1.83
N VAL A 687 -3.17 15.15 -2.66
CA VAL A 687 -4.58 15.31 -3.07
C VAL A 687 -5.47 15.27 -1.83
N THR A 688 -6.30 16.29 -1.69
CA THR A 688 -7.23 16.37 -0.57
C THR A 688 -8.36 15.36 -0.76
N PRO A 689 -8.54 14.41 0.17
CA PRO A 689 -9.65 13.48 0.14
C PRO A 689 -11.01 14.20 0.24
N ASN A 690 -12.07 13.55 -0.23
CA ASN A 690 -13.45 14.06 -0.24
C ASN A 690 -13.69 15.27 -1.14
N GLU A 691 -12.75 15.61 -1.99
CA GLU A 691 -12.87 16.63 -3.03
C GLU A 691 -13.16 16.02 -4.40
N SER A 692 -13.25 16.83 -5.44
CA SER A 692 -13.48 16.36 -6.80
C SER A 692 -12.80 17.26 -7.83
N SER A 693 -12.52 16.69 -9.01
CA SER A 693 -12.03 17.45 -10.16
C SER A 693 -12.97 17.30 -11.35
N ILE A 694 -12.96 18.30 -12.21
CA ILE A 694 -13.63 18.22 -13.50
C ILE A 694 -12.56 17.97 -14.56
N ILE A 695 -12.71 16.90 -15.34
CA ILE A 695 -11.77 16.50 -16.38
C ILE A 695 -12.50 16.22 -17.69
N GLY A 696 -11.81 16.41 -18.82
CA GLY A 696 -12.22 15.88 -20.12
C GLY A 696 -11.52 14.55 -20.40
N TYR A 697 -12.18 13.64 -21.11
CA TYR A 697 -11.55 12.41 -21.57
C TYR A 697 -12.30 11.79 -22.74
N ASN A 698 -11.59 10.97 -23.53
CA ASN A 698 -12.16 10.11 -24.53
C ASN A 698 -12.07 8.65 -24.11
N TYR A 699 -13.03 7.86 -24.51
CA TYR A 699 -13.01 6.40 -24.29
C TYR A 699 -13.43 5.65 -25.52
N TYR A 700 -12.88 4.43 -25.72
CA TYR A 700 -13.25 3.55 -26.80
C TYR A 700 -14.61 2.93 -26.58
N LEU A 701 -15.45 2.95 -27.61
CA LEU A 701 -16.75 2.28 -27.56
C LEU A 701 -16.57 0.75 -27.58
N PRO A 702 -17.45 0.00 -26.90
CA PRO A 702 -17.46 -1.47 -26.97
C PRO A 702 -17.63 -1.96 -28.40
N ARG A 703 -16.87 -3.00 -28.76
CA ARG A 703 -16.91 -3.64 -30.06
C ARG A 703 -17.12 -5.14 -29.88
N ILE A 704 -17.90 -5.75 -30.78
CA ILE A 704 -18.10 -7.19 -30.84
C ILE A 704 -17.53 -7.67 -32.15
N ASP A 705 -16.53 -8.51 -32.09
CA ASP A 705 -15.91 -9.16 -33.24
C ASP A 705 -16.32 -10.63 -33.30
N LYS A 706 -16.46 -11.19 -34.49
CA LYS A 706 -16.65 -12.61 -34.72
C LYS A 706 -15.35 -13.20 -35.25
N VAL A 707 -14.93 -14.28 -34.63
CA VAL A 707 -13.89 -15.14 -35.18
C VAL A 707 -14.60 -16.21 -35.98
N VAL A 708 -14.26 -16.35 -37.25
CA VAL A 708 -14.83 -17.34 -38.16
C VAL A 708 -13.68 -18.27 -38.55
N LEU A 709 -13.87 -19.53 -38.36
CA LEU A 709 -13.03 -20.60 -38.91
C LEU A 709 -13.72 -21.08 -40.20
N ASP A 710 -12.96 -21.23 -41.24
CA ASP A 710 -13.40 -21.82 -42.50
C ASP A 710 -12.61 -23.11 -42.78
N ASP A 711 -12.86 -23.70 -43.92
CA ASP A 711 -12.26 -24.98 -44.32
C ASP A 711 -10.79 -24.89 -44.74
N ASP A 712 -10.26 -23.67 -44.82
CA ASP A 712 -8.84 -23.43 -45.08
C ASP A 712 -8.04 -23.19 -43.77
N GLY A 713 -8.65 -23.10 -42.61
CA GLY A 713 -8.05 -22.97 -41.25
C GLY A 713 -8.05 -21.53 -40.74
#